data_3a33b3b32c064018824a55a8fdfc8570
#
_entry.id   3a33b3b32c064018824a55a8fdfc8570
#
_cell.length_a   1.000
_cell.length_b   1.000
_cell.length_c   1.000
_cell.angle_alpha   90.00
_cell.angle_beta   90.00
_cell.angle_gamma   90.00
#
_symmetry.space_group_name_H-M   'P 1'
#
loop_
_entity.id
_entity.type
_entity.pdbx_description
1 polymer ?
#
loop_
_entity_poly.entity_id
_entity_poly.type
_entity_poly.pdbx_seq_one_letter_code
_entity_poly.pdbx_strand_id
1 'polypeptide(L)'
;MITCIKERVILTAENAAPQFRQTEQSISLRKHTMACQILYRHTAGKPSGHLALRSDKLASTENVYVNVLQSARASGLTEFPVPTVLFNDHNSLCSVGGTICEDDHVFGLSCAKHYGGIFVPPFCGIIHQFMRENIVASGDFELATDSHTRYGALGAIGIGEGGGEMVKQLLGQPYCIPEPEVVAVRLRGRLSHGVGPHDVALALIKVVYGSGFVKNKILEFIGEGISNLSIDQRFDIDTMCTETAAISTIWRTDDAVKEFFSIHGRVCDYASVVPRYPVCYDGLIEVDLSGIRPMIALPFHPSNAYTIEEFNANTEDLIAAVEQQAKETMAGFRLRDRIQNKRFVVRQGTVCGCAGGLYENLCAVASILENFSDIQSECRLHLYPASLAVSASLEEAGVTRKLLGAGAIMFPAYCGPCFGAQDIPCNNDMAIRHVTRNFPNREGSRPGEMQSACIAVMDARSIAATFCNGGRITGADTIDYVEKCPPYTFSKALYKVHIYEGWRKPRPETPILKGPNILDWPDFPAMQRHLLLQVSGVYPGTLTTDALLPSGEASAYRSNPERLSAYTLINTDPEYSIRAKKIRDFSEDSQPDSVLTGALRSAIKTFSLQRAEIHVGSVIVGDSIGDGSAREQATSSQRILGGCANLALEYCTSRYRSNLINWGLLPLLRSPGNEYITGDLLLLPDIRLCIRNGEQNIRAFLYRSGNWEEHILHMAPLLEEEREILLAGCLINYNRLPRHSEV
;
A
#
# COMPACT_ATOMS: atom_id res chain seq x y z
N MET A 1 11.04 25.12 4.48
CA MET A 1 10.61 24.72 5.86
C MET A 1 9.14 24.29 5.81
N ILE A 2 8.74 23.25 6.59
CA ILE A 2 7.37 22.73 6.62
C ILE A 2 6.70 23.09 7.95
N THR A 3 5.49 23.67 7.90
CA THR A 3 4.71 23.99 9.09
C THR A 3 3.29 23.43 8.97
N CYS A 4 2.70 22.97 10.08
CA CYS A 4 1.37 22.35 10.11
C CYS A 4 0.41 23.16 10.98
N ILE A 5 -0.73 23.50 10.42
CA ILE A 5 -1.89 24.09 11.11
C ILE A 5 -2.95 22.99 11.19
N LYS A 6 -3.17 22.47 12.41
CA LYS A 6 -4.07 21.33 12.64
C LYS A 6 -5.55 21.74 12.81
N GLU A 7 -5.82 23.03 12.88
CA GLU A 7 -7.16 23.59 12.98
C GLU A 7 -7.76 23.82 11.59
N ARG A 8 -9.07 23.85 11.52
CA ARG A 8 -9.79 24.20 10.29
C ARG A 8 -9.44 25.60 9.82
N VAL A 9 -9.19 25.74 8.53
CA VAL A 9 -8.81 27.01 7.89
C VAL A 9 -9.74 27.31 6.73
N ILE A 10 -10.05 28.60 6.56
CA ILE A 10 -10.74 29.11 5.36
C ILE A 10 -9.74 29.90 4.55
N LEU A 11 -9.62 29.55 3.27
CA LEU A 11 -8.84 30.29 2.29
C LEU A 11 -9.81 31.04 1.37
N THR A 12 -9.62 32.35 1.25
CA THR A 12 -10.41 33.23 0.35
C THR A 12 -9.83 33.30 -1.05
N ALA A 13 -8.56 32.93 -1.21
CA ALA A 13 -7.83 32.76 -2.45
C ALA A 13 -6.66 31.80 -2.19
N GLU A 14 -6.01 31.30 -3.25
CA GLU A 14 -4.94 30.27 -3.15
C GLU A 14 -3.80 30.68 -2.20
N ASN A 15 -3.33 31.92 -2.32
CA ASN A 15 -2.23 32.46 -1.53
C ASN A 15 -2.67 33.34 -0.36
N ALA A 16 -3.98 33.37 -0.04
CA ALA A 16 -4.49 34.17 1.07
C ALA A 16 -4.00 33.63 2.43
N ALA A 17 -3.90 34.54 3.40
CA ALA A 17 -3.65 34.14 4.78
C ALA A 17 -4.83 33.30 5.31
N PRO A 18 -4.55 32.22 6.08
CA PRO A 18 -5.58 31.36 6.62
C PRO A 18 -6.45 32.11 7.63
N GLN A 19 -7.76 31.90 7.57
CA GLN A 19 -8.72 32.44 8.50
C GLN A 19 -9.28 31.30 9.39
N PHE A 20 -9.39 31.54 10.70
CA PHE A 20 -9.72 30.52 11.72
C PHE A 20 -11.18 30.64 12.22
N ARG A 21 -12.13 31.09 11.41
CA ARG A 21 -13.52 31.23 11.82
C ARG A 21 -14.28 29.92 11.68
N GLN A 22 -14.77 29.37 12.82
CA GLN A 22 -15.71 28.27 12.83
C GLN A 22 -17.16 28.83 12.81
N THR A 23 -17.85 28.63 11.71
CA THR A 23 -19.29 28.94 11.56
C THR A 23 -19.96 27.78 10.81
N GLU A 24 -21.31 27.67 10.91
CA GLU A 24 -22.05 26.71 10.06
C GLU A 24 -21.75 26.89 8.56
N GLN A 25 -21.43 28.12 8.15
CA GLN A 25 -20.95 28.40 6.78
C GLN A 25 -19.65 27.67 6.42
N SER A 26 -18.73 27.43 7.39
CA SER A 26 -17.49 26.73 7.11
C SER A 26 -17.70 25.28 6.67
N ILE A 27 -18.75 24.62 7.18
CA ILE A 27 -19.11 23.26 6.77
C ILE A 27 -19.56 23.23 5.31
N SER A 28 -20.31 24.23 4.87
CA SER A 28 -20.75 24.33 3.46
C SER A 28 -19.59 24.60 2.50
N LEU A 29 -18.52 25.27 2.95
CA LEU A 29 -17.34 25.58 2.14
C LEU A 29 -16.38 24.38 1.95
N ARG A 30 -16.51 23.29 2.73
CA ARG A 30 -15.77 22.04 2.48
C ARG A 30 -16.10 21.45 1.09
N LYS A 31 -17.34 21.59 0.63
CA LYS A 31 -17.75 21.13 -0.71
C LYS A 31 -17.01 21.83 -1.86
N HIS A 32 -16.29 22.89 -1.57
CA HIS A 32 -15.49 23.64 -2.53
C HIS A 32 -14.07 23.08 -2.73
N THR A 33 -13.62 22.11 -1.89
CA THR A 33 -12.37 21.39 -2.12
C THR A 33 -12.45 20.56 -3.39
N MET A 34 -11.33 20.34 -4.07
CA MET A 34 -11.28 19.49 -5.27
C MET A 34 -11.69 18.06 -4.94
N ALA A 35 -11.22 17.56 -3.80
CA ALA A 35 -11.55 16.23 -3.31
C ALA A 35 -13.07 16.03 -3.16
N CYS A 36 -13.77 16.91 -2.45
CA CYS A 36 -15.22 16.83 -2.30
C CYS A 36 -15.96 16.97 -3.62
N GLN A 37 -15.51 17.86 -4.54
CA GLN A 37 -16.12 18.03 -5.84
C GLN A 37 -16.09 16.74 -6.67
N ILE A 38 -15.00 15.95 -6.60
CA ILE A 38 -14.87 14.67 -7.31
C ILE A 38 -15.69 13.60 -6.59
N LEU A 39 -15.46 13.39 -5.28
CA LEU A 39 -16.13 12.32 -4.53
C LEU A 39 -17.66 12.41 -4.58
N TYR A 40 -18.21 13.62 -4.50
CA TYR A 40 -19.67 13.79 -4.56
C TYR A 40 -20.27 13.48 -5.93
N ARG A 41 -19.51 13.68 -7.01
CA ARG A 41 -19.94 13.26 -8.35
C ARG A 41 -20.01 11.76 -8.53
N HIS A 42 -19.17 11.02 -7.80
CA HIS A 42 -19.05 9.57 -7.86
C HIS A 42 -19.85 8.85 -6.76
N THR A 43 -20.57 9.59 -5.91
CA THR A 43 -21.38 9.02 -4.83
C THR A 43 -22.76 8.64 -5.35
N ALA A 44 -23.14 7.39 -5.19
CA ALA A 44 -24.51 6.91 -5.42
C ALA A 44 -25.39 7.32 -4.23
N GLY A 45 -26.49 8.04 -4.49
CA GLY A 45 -27.43 8.49 -3.44
C GLY A 45 -26.98 9.76 -2.69
N LYS A 46 -27.69 10.10 -1.61
CA LYS A 46 -27.34 11.26 -0.76
C LYS A 46 -26.38 10.81 0.33
N PRO A 47 -25.25 11.51 0.54
CA PRO A 47 -24.35 11.20 1.63
C PRO A 47 -25.03 11.39 2.99
N SER A 48 -25.01 10.36 3.81
CA SER A 48 -25.49 10.39 5.21
C SER A 48 -24.34 10.13 6.19
N GLY A 49 -23.25 10.91 6.04
CA GLY A 49 -22.01 10.71 6.79
C GLY A 49 -21.06 9.66 6.21
N HIS A 50 -21.51 8.90 5.21
CA HIS A 50 -20.71 7.96 4.41
C HIS A 50 -20.95 8.22 2.92
N LEU A 51 -19.91 7.99 2.13
CA LEU A 51 -19.93 8.07 0.66
C LEU A 51 -20.00 6.66 0.10
N ALA A 52 -20.92 6.42 -0.83
CA ALA A 52 -21.06 5.17 -1.57
C ALA A 52 -20.52 5.38 -3.00
N LEU A 53 -19.22 5.19 -3.17
CA LEU A 53 -18.49 5.60 -4.37
C LEU A 53 -18.52 4.51 -5.46
N ARG A 54 -18.62 4.93 -6.71
CA ARG A 54 -18.44 4.09 -7.89
C ARG A 54 -17.23 4.56 -8.68
N SER A 55 -16.32 3.63 -8.91
CA SER A 55 -15.09 3.90 -9.65
C SER A 55 -15.35 4.01 -11.15
N ASP A 56 -14.68 4.96 -11.82
CA ASP A 56 -14.70 5.06 -13.28
C ASP A 56 -13.88 3.95 -13.93
N LYS A 57 -12.82 3.52 -13.28
CA LYS A 57 -11.86 2.52 -13.78
C LYS A 57 -11.29 1.72 -12.61
N LEU A 58 -10.89 0.49 -12.91
CA LEU A 58 -10.30 -0.43 -11.95
C LEU A 58 -8.94 -0.94 -12.46
N ALA A 59 -7.99 -1.13 -11.55
CA ALA A 59 -6.69 -1.69 -11.88
C ALA A 59 -6.22 -2.68 -10.81
N SER A 60 -5.59 -3.78 -11.22
CA SER A 60 -5.07 -4.78 -10.29
C SER A 60 -3.82 -5.46 -10.83
N THR A 61 -2.90 -5.81 -9.93
CA THR A 61 -1.64 -6.47 -10.25
C THR A 61 -1.73 -7.99 -10.05
N GLU A 62 -0.86 -8.77 -10.72
CA GLU A 62 -0.91 -10.24 -10.72
C GLU A 62 -0.83 -10.86 -9.33
N ASN A 63 -0.15 -10.21 -8.44
CA ASN A 63 -0.05 -10.66 -7.05
C ASN A 63 -1.35 -10.49 -6.24
N VAL A 64 -2.41 -9.91 -6.83
CA VAL A 64 -3.73 -9.71 -6.22
C VAL A 64 -4.86 -10.12 -7.15
N TYR A 65 -4.82 -9.81 -8.47
CA TYR A 65 -5.98 -10.00 -9.34
C TYR A 65 -6.41 -11.47 -9.45
N VAL A 66 -5.50 -12.45 -9.29
CA VAL A 66 -5.89 -13.86 -9.35
C VAL A 66 -6.93 -14.15 -8.25
N ASN A 67 -6.65 -13.76 -7.01
CA ASN A 67 -7.57 -13.96 -5.89
C ASN A 67 -8.84 -13.12 -6.01
N VAL A 68 -8.72 -11.88 -6.49
CA VAL A 68 -9.87 -11.00 -6.76
C VAL A 68 -10.82 -11.63 -7.77
N LEU A 69 -10.29 -12.10 -8.90
CA LEU A 69 -11.10 -12.72 -9.96
C LEU A 69 -11.70 -14.06 -9.51
N GLN A 70 -10.97 -14.86 -8.72
CA GLN A 70 -11.51 -16.07 -8.13
C GLN A 70 -12.68 -15.76 -7.16
N SER A 71 -12.54 -14.69 -6.35
CA SER A 71 -13.60 -14.23 -5.43
C SER A 71 -14.80 -13.67 -6.20
N ALA A 72 -14.58 -12.85 -7.22
CA ALA A 72 -15.62 -12.25 -8.04
C ALA A 72 -16.39 -13.33 -8.83
N ARG A 73 -15.67 -14.31 -9.41
CA ARG A 73 -16.28 -15.48 -10.08
C ARG A 73 -17.15 -16.29 -9.13
N ALA A 74 -16.61 -16.59 -7.93
CA ALA A 74 -17.36 -17.29 -6.91
C ALA A 74 -18.61 -16.52 -6.45
N SER A 75 -18.62 -15.21 -6.64
CA SER A 75 -19.69 -14.27 -6.31
C SER A 75 -20.63 -13.94 -7.50
N GLY A 76 -20.43 -14.57 -8.68
CA GLY A 76 -21.32 -14.44 -9.85
C GLY A 76 -20.92 -13.37 -10.87
N LEU A 77 -19.66 -13.00 -10.98
CA LEU A 77 -19.16 -12.08 -12.02
C LEU A 77 -19.47 -12.62 -13.43
N THR A 78 -20.09 -11.80 -14.27
CA THR A 78 -20.43 -12.12 -15.67
C THR A 78 -19.62 -11.32 -16.69
N GLU A 79 -19.34 -10.04 -16.41
CA GLU A 79 -18.53 -9.14 -17.23
C GLU A 79 -17.96 -8.01 -16.37
N PHE A 80 -16.92 -7.33 -16.83
CA PHE A 80 -16.39 -6.17 -16.14
C PHE A 80 -17.29 -4.95 -16.35
N PRO A 81 -17.77 -4.30 -15.27
CA PRO A 81 -18.75 -3.20 -15.38
C PRO A 81 -18.10 -1.87 -15.81
N VAL A 82 -16.80 -1.70 -15.59
CA VAL A 82 -16.00 -0.52 -15.93
C VAL A 82 -14.67 -0.97 -16.55
N PRO A 83 -13.92 -0.09 -17.25
CA PRO A 83 -12.59 -0.42 -17.74
C PRO A 83 -11.74 -1.01 -16.60
N THR A 84 -11.42 -2.30 -16.73
CA THR A 84 -10.65 -3.04 -15.73
C THR A 84 -9.34 -3.49 -16.36
N VAL A 85 -8.23 -3.09 -15.74
CA VAL A 85 -6.87 -3.32 -16.25
C VAL A 85 -6.14 -4.31 -15.34
N LEU A 86 -5.65 -5.39 -15.92
CA LEU A 86 -4.88 -6.43 -15.24
C LEU A 86 -3.41 -6.28 -15.60
N PHE A 87 -2.57 -6.00 -14.59
CA PHE A 87 -1.14 -5.73 -14.73
C PHE A 87 -0.28 -6.87 -14.27
N ASN A 88 0.87 -7.04 -14.96
CA ASN A 88 1.89 -8.02 -14.62
C ASN A 88 3.23 -7.30 -14.42
N ASP A 89 3.35 -6.55 -13.33
CA ASP A 89 4.48 -5.67 -13.06
C ASP A 89 5.20 -5.97 -11.74
N HIS A 90 4.71 -6.89 -10.93
CA HIS A 90 5.32 -7.28 -9.65
C HIS A 90 6.17 -8.54 -9.78
N ASN A 91 5.58 -9.66 -10.17
CA ASN A 91 6.28 -10.93 -10.34
C ASN A 91 6.97 -11.06 -11.71
N SER A 92 6.39 -10.55 -12.76
CA SER A 92 6.95 -10.30 -14.11
C SER A 92 7.95 -11.37 -14.57
N LEU A 93 7.69 -12.65 -14.35
CA LEU A 93 8.59 -13.79 -14.66
C LEU A 93 9.96 -13.76 -13.94
N CYS A 94 10.20 -12.78 -13.05
CA CYS A 94 11.49 -12.58 -12.40
C CYS A 94 11.56 -13.14 -10.99
N SER A 95 10.42 -13.50 -10.38
CA SER A 95 10.39 -13.95 -9.00
C SER A 95 10.53 -15.46 -8.86
N VAL A 96 10.75 -15.91 -7.64
CA VAL A 96 10.83 -17.31 -7.27
C VAL A 96 9.49 -18.02 -7.52
N GLY A 97 9.53 -19.21 -8.13
CA GLY A 97 8.31 -20.01 -8.32
C GLY A 97 8.24 -20.78 -9.65
N GLY A 98 9.19 -20.62 -10.54
CA GLY A 98 9.21 -21.30 -11.83
C GLY A 98 8.02 -20.90 -12.70
N THR A 99 7.20 -21.87 -13.14
CA THR A 99 6.04 -21.61 -14.03
C THR A 99 4.88 -20.88 -13.37
N ILE A 100 4.86 -20.75 -12.05
CA ILE A 100 3.72 -20.20 -11.30
C ILE A 100 3.37 -18.78 -11.76
N CYS A 101 4.38 -17.92 -11.96
CA CYS A 101 4.14 -16.54 -12.37
C CYS A 101 3.53 -16.47 -13.77
N GLU A 102 4.00 -17.32 -14.71
CA GLU A 102 3.44 -17.39 -16.05
C GLU A 102 2.02 -17.95 -16.05
N ASP A 103 1.73 -18.94 -15.20
CA ASP A 103 0.36 -19.45 -15.02
C ASP A 103 -0.60 -18.33 -14.56
N ASP A 104 -0.16 -17.46 -13.65
CA ASP A 104 -0.94 -16.30 -13.21
C ASP A 104 -1.17 -15.30 -14.36
N HIS A 105 -0.17 -15.07 -15.23
CA HIS A 105 -0.32 -14.21 -16.41
C HIS A 105 -1.30 -14.81 -17.44
N VAL A 106 -1.19 -16.11 -17.72
CA VAL A 106 -2.11 -16.84 -18.62
C VAL A 106 -3.55 -16.80 -18.08
N PHE A 107 -3.72 -16.98 -16.76
CA PHE A 107 -5.02 -16.82 -16.11
C PHE A 107 -5.56 -15.41 -16.30
N GLY A 108 -4.76 -14.37 -16.02
CA GLY A 108 -5.15 -12.96 -16.17
C GLY A 108 -5.59 -12.62 -17.60
N LEU A 109 -4.82 -13.04 -18.61
CA LEU A 109 -5.16 -12.83 -20.02
C LEU A 109 -6.46 -13.57 -20.41
N SER A 110 -6.65 -14.81 -19.92
CA SER A 110 -7.88 -15.57 -20.19
C SER A 110 -9.11 -14.90 -19.56
N CYS A 111 -8.97 -14.36 -18.34
CA CYS A 111 -10.01 -13.58 -17.67
C CYS A 111 -10.31 -12.25 -18.39
N ALA A 112 -9.27 -11.52 -18.83
CA ALA A 112 -9.45 -10.28 -19.59
C ALA A 112 -10.23 -10.53 -20.89
N LYS A 113 -9.97 -11.64 -21.57
CA LYS A 113 -10.74 -12.07 -22.76
C LYS A 113 -12.18 -12.42 -22.40
N HIS A 114 -12.37 -13.24 -21.37
CA HIS A 114 -13.67 -13.75 -20.95
C HIS A 114 -14.60 -12.61 -20.51
N TYR A 115 -14.12 -11.71 -19.63
CA TYR A 115 -14.92 -10.66 -19.02
C TYR A 115 -14.86 -9.29 -19.72
N GLY A 116 -14.05 -9.14 -20.78
CA GLY A 116 -13.96 -7.90 -21.54
C GLY A 116 -13.08 -6.83 -20.90
N GLY A 117 -11.89 -7.21 -20.40
CA GLY A 117 -10.90 -6.32 -19.76
C GLY A 117 -9.71 -5.96 -20.64
N ILE A 118 -8.78 -5.25 -20.05
CA ILE A 118 -7.48 -4.88 -20.60
C ILE A 118 -6.41 -5.70 -19.88
N PHE A 119 -5.47 -6.29 -20.62
CA PHE A 119 -4.36 -7.04 -20.04
C PHE A 119 -3.03 -6.42 -20.48
N VAL A 120 -2.21 -6.03 -19.51
CA VAL A 120 -0.87 -5.47 -19.70
C VAL A 120 0.16 -6.54 -19.33
N PRO A 121 0.91 -7.08 -20.32
CA PRO A 121 1.89 -8.14 -20.06
C PRO A 121 3.11 -7.62 -19.31
N PRO A 122 4.00 -8.52 -18.81
CA PRO A 122 5.23 -8.15 -18.13
C PRO A 122 6.09 -7.16 -18.92
N PHE A 123 6.80 -6.29 -18.21
CA PHE A 123 7.77 -5.32 -18.72
C PHE A 123 7.23 -4.20 -19.60
N CYS A 124 5.93 -4.10 -19.78
CA CYS A 124 5.32 -2.98 -20.52
C CYS A 124 5.23 -1.70 -19.70
N GLY A 125 5.09 -1.82 -18.39
CA GLY A 125 5.04 -0.67 -17.48
C GLY A 125 4.57 -1.05 -16.10
N ILE A 126 4.97 -0.25 -15.13
CA ILE A 126 4.45 -0.31 -13.77
C ILE A 126 3.01 0.21 -13.81
N ILE A 127 2.10 -0.43 -13.06
CA ILE A 127 0.67 -0.12 -13.03
C ILE A 127 0.40 1.41 -13.00
N HIS A 128 1.01 2.16 -12.10
CA HIS A 128 0.71 3.58 -11.94
C HIS A 128 1.19 4.42 -13.12
N GLN A 129 2.37 4.14 -13.66
CA GLN A 129 2.88 4.88 -14.81
C GLN A 129 2.05 4.61 -16.07
N PHE A 130 1.73 3.32 -16.33
CA PHE A 130 0.87 2.97 -17.45
C PHE A 130 -0.52 3.60 -17.35
N MET A 131 -1.13 3.56 -16.15
CA MET A 131 -2.45 4.17 -15.92
C MET A 131 -2.41 5.67 -16.22
N ARG A 132 -1.38 6.40 -15.76
CA ARG A 132 -1.17 7.82 -16.05
C ARG A 132 -1.04 8.09 -17.54
N GLU A 133 -0.21 7.31 -18.23
CA GLU A 133 0.06 7.48 -19.66
C GLU A 133 -1.14 7.17 -20.56
N ASN A 134 -1.97 6.19 -20.20
CA ASN A 134 -2.94 5.59 -21.12
C ASN A 134 -4.41 5.69 -20.68
N ILE A 135 -4.71 5.78 -19.40
CA ILE A 135 -6.06 5.47 -18.88
C ILE A 135 -6.69 6.60 -18.07
N VAL A 136 -5.98 7.16 -17.07
CA VAL A 136 -6.50 8.13 -16.10
C VAL A 136 -6.87 9.45 -16.78
N ALA A 137 -8.01 10.06 -16.45
CA ALA A 137 -8.44 11.38 -16.88
C ALA A 137 -8.61 12.33 -15.68
N SER A 138 -8.49 13.65 -15.91
CA SER A 138 -8.75 14.64 -14.87
C SER A 138 -10.21 14.58 -14.41
N GLY A 139 -10.40 14.50 -13.09
CA GLY A 139 -11.71 14.40 -12.47
C GLY A 139 -12.22 12.97 -12.24
N ASP A 140 -11.46 11.95 -12.64
CA ASP A 140 -11.78 10.55 -12.35
C ASP A 140 -11.69 10.22 -10.86
N PHE A 141 -12.45 9.22 -10.47
CA PHE A 141 -12.27 8.45 -9.23
C PHE A 141 -11.89 7.02 -9.60
N GLU A 142 -10.76 6.54 -9.13
CA GLU A 142 -10.21 5.22 -9.46
C GLU A 142 -9.90 4.39 -8.22
N LEU A 143 -10.21 3.11 -8.30
CA LEU A 143 -9.86 2.12 -7.30
C LEU A 143 -8.88 1.10 -7.90
N ALA A 144 -7.81 0.81 -7.17
CA ALA A 144 -6.89 -0.25 -7.56
C ALA A 144 -6.40 -1.05 -6.35
N THR A 145 -5.85 -2.24 -6.60
CA THR A 145 -5.36 -3.12 -5.53
C THR A 145 -3.93 -2.84 -5.10
N ASP A 146 -3.26 -1.86 -5.71
CA ASP A 146 -1.96 -1.39 -5.25
C ASP A 146 -2.09 -0.18 -4.32
N SER A 147 -1.32 -0.17 -3.23
CA SER A 147 -1.37 0.87 -2.20
C SER A 147 -0.88 2.25 -2.68
N HIS A 148 -0.06 2.31 -3.73
CA HIS A 148 0.46 3.55 -4.30
C HIS A 148 -0.43 4.12 -5.41
N THR A 149 -1.70 3.71 -5.48
CA THR A 149 -2.70 4.26 -6.41
C THR A 149 -2.94 5.72 -6.08
N ARG A 150 -2.18 6.58 -6.74
CA ARG A 150 -2.21 8.04 -6.61
C ARG A 150 -2.15 8.66 -8.00
N TYR A 151 -3.19 9.40 -8.34
CA TYR A 151 -3.33 10.08 -9.63
C TYR A 151 -3.67 11.57 -9.45
N GLY A 152 -3.44 12.05 -8.22
CA GLY A 152 -3.75 13.42 -7.83
C GLY A 152 -3.06 14.45 -8.71
N ALA A 153 -1.81 14.21 -9.10
CA ALA A 153 -1.05 15.09 -9.96
C ALA A 153 -1.69 15.33 -11.37
N LEU A 154 -2.57 14.43 -11.82
CA LEU A 154 -3.39 14.60 -13.03
C LEU A 154 -4.78 15.17 -12.75
N GLY A 155 -5.09 15.54 -11.51
CA GLY A 155 -6.42 16.01 -11.11
C GLY A 155 -7.45 14.89 -10.94
N ALA A 156 -7.02 13.64 -10.65
CA ALA A 156 -7.88 12.50 -10.38
C ALA A 156 -7.67 11.96 -8.96
N ILE A 157 -8.67 11.33 -8.38
CA ILE A 157 -8.55 10.67 -7.07
C ILE A 157 -8.32 9.18 -7.30
N GLY A 158 -7.15 8.68 -6.90
CA GLY A 158 -6.83 7.27 -6.87
C GLY A 158 -6.77 6.76 -5.44
N ILE A 159 -7.47 5.65 -5.14
CA ILE A 159 -7.42 4.99 -3.84
C ILE A 159 -6.94 3.56 -4.03
N GLY A 160 -5.91 3.20 -3.26
CA GLY A 160 -5.40 1.83 -3.20
C GLY A 160 -6.08 1.05 -2.09
N GLU A 161 -6.83 -0.01 -2.46
CA GLU A 161 -7.60 -0.83 -1.53
C GLU A 161 -7.30 -2.33 -1.65
N GLY A 162 -7.86 -3.11 -0.74
CA GLY A 162 -7.77 -4.56 -0.78
C GLY A 162 -8.66 -5.20 -1.84
N GLY A 163 -8.39 -6.46 -2.15
CA GLY A 163 -9.12 -7.21 -3.16
C GLY A 163 -10.63 -7.30 -2.91
N GLY A 164 -11.08 -7.31 -1.66
CA GLY A 164 -12.50 -7.35 -1.31
C GLY A 164 -13.27 -6.14 -1.84
N GLU A 165 -12.71 -4.93 -1.72
CA GLU A 165 -13.34 -3.72 -2.25
C GLU A 165 -13.34 -3.72 -3.79
N MET A 166 -12.27 -4.26 -4.40
CA MET A 166 -12.23 -4.48 -5.84
C MET A 166 -13.32 -5.45 -6.29
N VAL A 167 -13.54 -6.55 -5.56
CA VAL A 167 -14.63 -7.52 -5.85
C VAL A 167 -15.99 -6.83 -5.81
N LYS A 168 -16.26 -5.99 -4.81
CA LYS A 168 -17.50 -5.21 -4.73
C LYS A 168 -17.73 -4.37 -5.99
N GLN A 169 -16.70 -3.61 -6.40
CA GLN A 169 -16.78 -2.78 -7.61
C GLN A 169 -17.01 -3.63 -8.88
N LEU A 170 -16.32 -4.78 -9.01
CA LEU A 170 -16.53 -5.71 -10.13
C LEU A 170 -17.95 -6.28 -10.17
N LEU A 171 -18.64 -6.35 -9.04
CA LEU A 171 -20.04 -6.78 -8.93
C LEU A 171 -21.02 -5.59 -9.00
N GLY A 172 -20.54 -4.39 -9.35
CA GLY A 172 -21.38 -3.18 -9.43
C GLY A 172 -21.83 -2.61 -8.08
N GLN A 173 -21.23 -3.07 -6.97
CA GLN A 173 -21.51 -2.56 -5.62
C GLN A 173 -20.64 -1.32 -5.34
N PRO A 174 -21.13 -0.36 -4.54
CA PRO A 174 -20.35 0.83 -4.20
C PRO A 174 -19.21 0.52 -3.23
N TYR A 175 -18.16 1.34 -3.28
CA TYR A 175 -17.14 1.43 -2.25
C TYR A 175 -17.60 2.43 -1.19
N CYS A 176 -17.85 1.94 0.02
CA CYS A 176 -18.43 2.72 1.11
C CYS A 176 -17.35 3.17 2.09
N ILE A 177 -17.18 4.50 2.24
CA ILE A 177 -16.23 5.10 3.19
C ILE A 177 -16.89 6.23 4.02
N PRO A 178 -16.41 6.48 5.23
CA PRO A 178 -16.71 7.75 5.90
C PRO A 178 -16.26 8.92 5.02
N GLU A 179 -17.01 10.03 5.05
CA GLU A 179 -16.59 11.23 4.33
C GLU A 179 -15.21 11.70 4.85
N PRO A 180 -14.14 11.68 4.03
CA PRO A 180 -12.80 11.97 4.51
C PRO A 180 -12.62 13.46 4.81
N GLU A 181 -11.81 13.79 5.80
CA GLU A 181 -11.28 15.13 5.99
C GLU A 181 -10.30 15.48 4.88
N VAL A 182 -10.23 16.79 4.54
CA VAL A 182 -9.33 17.30 3.50
C VAL A 182 -8.35 18.30 4.11
N VAL A 183 -7.05 18.01 3.96
CA VAL A 183 -5.96 18.87 4.43
C VAL A 183 -5.28 19.51 3.22
N ALA A 184 -5.22 20.84 3.18
CA ALA A 184 -4.47 21.55 2.15
C ALA A 184 -2.95 21.38 2.36
N VAL A 185 -2.22 21.13 1.26
CA VAL A 185 -0.74 21.20 1.21
C VAL A 185 -0.38 22.34 0.28
N ARG A 186 0.01 23.47 0.85
CA ARG A 186 0.32 24.67 0.07
C ARG A 186 1.82 24.76 -0.20
N LEU A 187 2.18 24.60 -1.49
CA LEU A 187 3.55 24.68 -1.96
C LEU A 187 3.92 26.11 -2.34
N ARG A 188 5.10 26.55 -1.91
CA ARG A 188 5.69 27.86 -2.25
C ARG A 188 7.14 27.69 -2.69
N GLY A 189 7.65 28.66 -3.44
CA GLY A 189 9.04 28.69 -3.88
C GLY A 189 9.35 27.65 -4.94
N ARG A 190 10.61 27.28 -5.07
CA ARG A 190 11.15 26.30 -6.03
C ARG A 190 12.23 25.43 -5.39
N LEU A 191 12.50 24.27 -5.94
CA LEU A 191 13.58 23.41 -5.50
C LEU A 191 14.94 24.08 -5.73
N SER A 192 15.85 23.87 -4.78
CA SER A 192 17.24 24.29 -4.90
C SER A 192 18.04 23.28 -5.73
N HIS A 193 19.24 23.67 -6.17
CA HIS A 193 20.15 22.78 -6.89
C HIS A 193 20.40 21.47 -6.10
N GLY A 194 20.38 20.32 -6.78
CA GLY A 194 20.63 19.02 -6.19
C GLY A 194 19.50 18.45 -5.33
N VAL A 195 18.39 19.17 -5.17
CA VAL A 195 17.19 18.71 -4.44
C VAL A 195 16.17 18.15 -5.43
N GLY A 196 15.73 16.93 -5.18
CA GLY A 196 14.72 16.26 -6.00
C GLY A 196 13.32 16.19 -5.35
N PRO A 197 12.32 15.71 -6.08
CA PRO A 197 10.95 15.58 -5.58
C PRO A 197 10.85 14.62 -4.40
N HIS A 198 11.67 13.59 -4.38
CA HIS A 198 11.68 12.61 -3.30
C HIS A 198 12.11 13.20 -1.96
N ASP A 199 13.02 14.19 -1.98
CA ASP A 199 13.42 14.94 -0.78
C ASP A 199 12.25 15.72 -0.18
N VAL A 200 11.38 16.30 -1.02
CA VAL A 200 10.14 16.97 -0.58
C VAL A 200 9.21 15.98 0.09
N ALA A 201 9.02 14.83 -0.52
CA ALA A 201 8.15 13.78 0.01
C ALA A 201 8.66 13.26 1.36
N LEU A 202 9.95 12.96 1.50
CA LEU A 202 10.57 12.51 2.75
C LEU A 202 10.46 13.58 3.85
N ALA A 203 10.68 14.84 3.51
CA ALA A 203 10.52 15.95 4.46
C ALA A 203 9.07 16.07 4.95
N LEU A 204 8.08 15.91 4.05
CA LEU A 204 6.66 15.91 4.40
C LEU A 204 6.31 14.73 5.32
N ILE A 205 6.69 13.50 4.94
CA ILE A 205 6.43 12.28 5.71
C ILE A 205 7.01 12.41 7.13
N LYS A 206 8.27 12.87 7.27
CA LYS A 206 8.93 13.12 8.55
C LYS A 206 8.07 13.97 9.50
N VAL A 207 7.46 15.04 8.97
CA VAL A 207 6.70 16.01 9.78
C VAL A 207 5.32 15.48 10.17
N VAL A 208 4.62 14.77 9.25
CA VAL A 208 3.19 14.46 9.45
C VAL A 208 2.93 13.07 10.02
N TYR A 209 3.80 12.08 9.75
CA TYR A 209 3.55 10.68 10.08
C TYR A 209 3.43 10.44 11.59
N GLY A 210 4.45 10.83 12.38
CA GLY A 210 4.49 10.55 13.81
C GLY A 210 3.34 11.18 14.62
N SER A 211 2.72 12.24 14.10
CA SER A 211 1.56 12.88 14.73
C SER A 211 0.21 12.29 14.30
N GLY A 212 0.19 11.45 13.26
CA GLY A 212 -1.03 10.94 12.64
C GLY A 212 -1.94 12.01 12.04
N PHE A 213 -1.45 13.24 11.85
CA PHE A 213 -2.25 14.40 11.47
C PHE A 213 -3.05 14.20 10.18
N VAL A 214 -2.48 13.49 9.22
CA VAL A 214 -3.09 13.26 7.91
C VAL A 214 -3.62 11.84 7.72
N LYS A 215 -3.57 11.01 8.76
CA LYS A 215 -4.05 9.62 8.73
C LYS A 215 -5.53 9.56 8.31
N ASN A 216 -5.82 8.76 7.27
CA ASN A 216 -7.15 8.59 6.67
C ASN A 216 -7.78 9.87 6.11
N LYS A 217 -7.00 10.90 5.80
CA LYS A 217 -7.45 12.15 5.17
C LYS A 217 -7.01 12.22 3.71
N ILE A 218 -7.53 13.18 2.96
CA ILE A 218 -7.06 13.50 1.60
C ILE A 218 -6.16 14.71 1.67
N LEU A 219 -5.00 14.64 1.01
CA LEU A 219 -4.09 15.76 0.85
C LEU A 219 -4.42 16.50 -0.45
N GLU A 220 -4.77 17.78 -0.36
CA GLU A 220 -5.09 18.63 -1.49
C GLU A 220 -3.98 19.64 -1.74
N PHE A 221 -3.22 19.45 -2.82
CA PHE A 221 -2.07 20.26 -3.17
C PHE A 221 -2.50 21.53 -3.92
N ILE A 222 -2.11 22.67 -3.36
CA ILE A 222 -2.40 24.02 -3.86
C ILE A 222 -1.14 24.89 -3.74
N GLY A 223 -1.20 26.11 -4.23
CA GLY A 223 -0.15 27.11 -4.11
C GLY A 223 0.67 27.30 -5.37
N GLU A 224 1.36 28.42 -5.42
CA GLU A 224 2.16 28.87 -6.58
C GLU A 224 3.36 27.97 -6.87
N GLY A 225 3.90 27.28 -5.83
CA GLY A 225 5.03 26.36 -5.96
C GLY A 225 4.74 25.18 -6.89
N ILE A 226 3.46 24.81 -7.10
CA ILE A 226 3.08 23.74 -8.04
C ILE A 226 3.60 24.02 -9.45
N SER A 227 3.51 25.25 -9.92
CA SER A 227 3.96 25.62 -11.27
C SER A 227 5.48 25.56 -11.45
N ASN A 228 6.24 25.41 -10.36
CA ASN A 228 7.69 25.22 -10.36
C ASN A 228 8.11 23.74 -10.34
N LEU A 229 7.15 22.81 -10.28
CA LEU A 229 7.36 21.38 -10.34
C LEU A 229 6.88 20.83 -11.69
N SER A 230 7.72 20.03 -12.33
CA SER A 230 7.31 19.27 -13.51
C SER A 230 6.25 18.21 -13.15
N ILE A 231 5.64 17.60 -14.16
CA ILE A 231 4.63 16.57 -13.93
C ILE A 231 5.24 15.30 -13.30
N ASP A 232 6.45 14.91 -13.70
CA ASP A 232 7.18 13.78 -13.11
C ASP A 232 7.52 14.03 -11.63
N GLN A 233 7.95 15.27 -11.30
CA GLN A 233 8.22 15.65 -9.91
C GLN A 233 6.95 15.58 -9.05
N ARG A 234 5.80 15.97 -9.60
CA ARG A 234 4.51 15.82 -8.89
C ARG A 234 4.12 14.35 -8.74
N PHE A 235 4.37 13.50 -9.74
CA PHE A 235 4.09 12.05 -9.64
C PHE A 235 4.87 11.37 -8.53
N ASP A 236 6.13 11.73 -8.33
CA ASP A 236 6.97 11.19 -7.26
C ASP A 236 6.40 11.58 -5.89
N ILE A 237 6.20 12.89 -5.64
CA ILE A 237 5.63 13.40 -4.38
C ILE A 237 4.25 12.76 -4.12
N ASP A 238 3.40 12.71 -5.13
CA ASP A 238 2.04 12.16 -5.09
C ASP A 238 2.05 10.70 -4.62
N THR A 239 2.88 9.89 -5.26
CA THR A 239 3.06 8.47 -4.94
C THR A 239 3.53 8.27 -3.50
N MET A 240 4.53 9.04 -3.08
CA MET A 240 5.12 8.96 -1.75
C MET A 240 4.16 9.38 -0.62
N CYS A 241 3.14 10.18 -0.91
CA CYS A 241 2.11 10.53 0.07
C CYS A 241 1.35 9.33 0.63
N THR A 242 1.45 8.16 0.01
CA THR A 242 0.95 6.89 0.59
C THR A 242 1.58 6.62 1.96
N GLU A 243 2.85 6.94 2.14
CA GLU A 243 3.61 6.68 3.36
C GLU A 243 3.33 7.69 4.48
N THR A 244 2.45 8.67 4.25
CA THR A 244 1.89 9.54 5.29
C THR A 244 0.66 8.94 5.99
N ALA A 245 0.19 7.76 5.56
CA ALA A 245 -1.09 7.14 5.90
C ALA A 245 -2.33 7.95 5.42
N ALA A 246 -2.17 8.89 4.49
CA ALA A 246 -3.30 9.55 3.83
C ALA A 246 -4.04 8.57 2.91
N ILE A 247 -5.37 8.73 2.81
CA ILE A 247 -6.20 7.84 1.98
C ILE A 247 -5.99 8.12 0.49
N SER A 248 -5.83 9.39 0.11
CA SER A 248 -5.57 9.82 -1.26
C SER A 248 -4.94 11.21 -1.30
N THR A 249 -4.65 11.65 -2.51
CA THR A 249 -4.13 12.96 -2.84
C THR A 249 -4.89 13.55 -4.01
N ILE A 250 -4.88 14.88 -4.17
CA ILE A 250 -5.38 15.59 -5.33
C ILE A 250 -4.59 16.90 -5.52
N TRP A 251 -4.24 17.25 -6.73
CA TRP A 251 -3.53 18.47 -7.06
C TRP A 251 -4.38 19.35 -7.99
N ARG A 252 -4.25 20.66 -7.86
CA ARG A 252 -4.83 21.52 -8.86
C ARG A 252 -4.17 21.29 -10.22
N THR A 253 -4.97 21.20 -11.25
CA THR A 253 -4.48 21.07 -12.63
C THR A 253 -4.01 22.44 -13.18
N ASP A 254 -3.05 22.38 -14.09
CA ASP A 254 -2.48 23.54 -14.78
C ASP A 254 -2.01 23.18 -16.20
N ASP A 255 -1.25 24.08 -16.83
CA ASP A 255 -0.74 23.89 -18.19
C ASP A 255 0.20 22.66 -18.30
N ALA A 256 0.96 22.32 -17.26
CA ALA A 256 1.82 21.12 -17.26
C ALA A 256 0.99 19.84 -17.37
N VAL A 257 -0.15 19.76 -16.69
CA VAL A 257 -1.09 18.62 -16.81
C VAL A 257 -1.69 18.57 -18.22
N LYS A 258 -2.06 19.71 -18.77
CA LYS A 258 -2.59 19.79 -20.14
C LYS A 258 -1.55 19.36 -21.17
N GLU A 259 -0.31 19.78 -21.00
CA GLU A 259 0.82 19.37 -21.85
C GLU A 259 1.07 17.87 -21.77
N PHE A 260 1.05 17.29 -20.56
CA PHE A 260 1.15 15.86 -20.37
C PHE A 260 0.11 15.09 -21.19
N PHE A 261 -1.16 15.45 -21.09
CA PHE A 261 -2.21 14.82 -21.91
C PHE A 261 -2.02 15.06 -23.40
N SER A 262 -1.48 16.22 -23.80
CA SER A 262 -1.17 16.52 -25.21
C SER A 262 -0.08 15.60 -25.77
N ILE A 263 1.03 15.42 -25.02
CA ILE A 263 2.13 14.53 -25.41
C ILE A 263 1.63 13.09 -25.57
N HIS A 264 0.69 12.66 -24.72
CA HIS A 264 0.10 11.32 -24.77
C HIS A 264 -1.04 11.17 -25.79
N GLY A 265 -1.35 12.23 -26.59
CA GLY A 265 -2.46 12.23 -27.56
C GLY A 265 -3.85 12.14 -26.91
N ARG A 266 -3.99 12.62 -25.66
CA ARG A 266 -5.16 12.47 -24.81
C ARG A 266 -5.70 13.82 -24.31
N VAL A 267 -5.64 14.86 -25.15
CA VAL A 267 -6.06 16.23 -24.77
C VAL A 267 -7.50 16.29 -24.25
N CYS A 268 -8.39 15.41 -24.74
CA CYS A 268 -9.78 15.31 -24.29
C CYS A 268 -9.93 14.80 -22.84
N ASP A 269 -8.90 14.19 -22.28
CA ASP A 269 -8.90 13.67 -20.89
C ASP A 269 -8.48 14.76 -19.87
N TYR A 270 -8.06 15.92 -20.34
CA TYR A 270 -7.79 17.06 -19.49
C TYR A 270 -9.08 17.77 -19.08
N ALA A 271 -9.21 18.05 -17.79
CA ALA A 271 -10.19 18.97 -17.25
C ALA A 271 -9.55 19.90 -16.20
N SER A 272 -10.08 21.09 -16.05
CA SER A 272 -9.67 22.00 -14.99
C SER A 272 -10.26 21.54 -13.65
N VAL A 273 -9.39 21.09 -12.76
CA VAL A 273 -9.71 20.68 -11.38
C VAL A 273 -9.02 21.65 -10.44
N VAL A 274 -9.79 22.52 -9.82
CA VAL A 274 -9.31 23.59 -8.93
C VAL A 274 -10.27 23.78 -7.74
N PRO A 275 -9.78 24.23 -6.57
CA PRO A 275 -10.68 24.57 -5.47
C PRO A 275 -11.54 25.80 -5.81
N ARG A 276 -12.76 25.85 -5.29
CA ARG A 276 -13.66 26.99 -5.45
C ARG A 276 -13.54 27.91 -4.25
N TYR A 277 -12.87 29.04 -4.41
CA TYR A 277 -12.72 30.00 -3.30
C TYR A 277 -14.00 30.82 -3.02
N PRO A 278 -14.34 31.12 -1.73
CA PRO A 278 -13.67 30.63 -0.52
C PRO A 278 -13.87 29.14 -0.29
N VAL A 279 -12.86 28.48 0.29
CA VAL A 279 -12.84 27.05 0.56
C VAL A 279 -12.42 26.79 2.00
N CYS A 280 -12.97 25.74 2.61
CA CYS A 280 -12.63 25.32 3.98
C CYS A 280 -11.91 23.98 3.96
N TYR A 281 -10.75 23.92 4.62
CA TYR A 281 -9.95 22.70 4.84
C TYR A 281 -9.92 22.33 6.31
N ASP A 282 -9.79 21.03 6.60
CA ASP A 282 -9.69 20.51 7.96
C ASP A 282 -8.28 20.68 8.57
N GLY A 283 -7.36 21.27 7.83
CA GLY A 283 -6.01 21.64 8.23
C GLY A 283 -5.21 22.19 7.05
N LEU A 284 -4.03 22.73 7.33
CA LEU A 284 -3.13 23.28 6.30
C LEU A 284 -1.69 22.92 6.61
N ILE A 285 -0.98 22.44 5.60
CA ILE A 285 0.47 22.22 5.61
C ILE A 285 1.09 23.23 4.65
N GLU A 286 1.99 24.07 5.14
CA GLU A 286 2.78 25.00 4.33
C GLU A 286 4.13 24.36 4.05
N VAL A 287 4.50 24.27 2.77
CA VAL A 287 5.79 23.73 2.33
C VAL A 287 6.51 24.79 1.51
N ASP A 288 7.64 25.26 2.03
CA ASP A 288 8.58 26.10 1.28
C ASP A 288 9.61 25.18 0.61
N LEU A 289 9.48 24.99 -0.71
CA LEU A 289 10.35 24.15 -1.53
C LEU A 289 11.82 24.60 -1.48
N SER A 290 12.08 25.90 -1.34
CA SER A 290 13.45 26.44 -1.29
C SER A 290 14.19 26.05 0.01
N GLY A 291 13.43 25.71 1.04
CA GLY A 291 13.98 25.27 2.33
C GLY A 291 14.26 23.78 2.43
N ILE A 292 13.91 22.98 1.41
CA ILE A 292 14.20 21.53 1.39
C ILE A 292 15.68 21.30 1.08
N ARG A 293 16.23 20.21 1.61
CA ARG A 293 17.60 19.75 1.39
C ARG A 293 17.59 18.28 0.97
N PRO A 294 18.67 17.76 0.36
CA PRO A 294 18.78 16.33 0.08
C PRO A 294 18.59 15.49 1.35
N MET A 295 17.72 14.47 1.25
CA MET A 295 17.27 13.66 2.37
C MET A 295 17.70 12.20 2.24
N ILE A 296 17.83 11.54 3.38
CA ILE A 296 17.92 10.08 3.49
C ILE A 296 16.92 9.62 4.55
N ALA A 297 16.09 8.65 4.21
CA ALA A 297 15.26 7.96 5.19
C ALA A 297 15.91 6.62 5.56
N LEU A 298 16.33 6.50 6.81
CA LEU A 298 16.96 5.30 7.36
C LEU A 298 15.91 4.20 7.59
N PRO A 299 16.30 2.91 7.62
CA PRO A 299 15.41 1.83 8.01
C PRO A 299 14.75 2.13 9.38
N PHE A 300 13.50 1.72 9.67
CA PHE A 300 12.68 0.81 8.87
C PHE A 300 11.35 1.46 8.48
N HIS A 301 11.31 2.78 8.34
CA HIS A 301 10.15 3.52 7.85
C HIS A 301 10.59 4.83 7.17
N PRO A 302 9.94 5.29 6.09
CA PRO A 302 10.31 6.55 5.41
C PRO A 302 10.24 7.80 6.29
N SER A 303 9.51 7.77 7.41
CA SER A 303 9.50 8.88 8.38
C SER A 303 10.79 9.01 9.21
N ASN A 304 11.64 7.98 9.23
CA ASN A 304 12.96 8.03 9.87
C ASN A 304 13.97 8.79 8.99
N ALA A 305 13.61 10.02 8.61
CA ALA A 305 14.30 10.80 7.61
C ALA A 305 15.16 11.91 8.22
N TYR A 306 16.32 12.13 7.63
CA TYR A 306 17.31 13.14 7.98
C TYR A 306 17.78 13.85 6.72
N THR A 307 18.32 15.08 6.84
CA THR A 307 19.10 15.59 5.72
C THR A 307 20.37 14.75 5.58
N ILE A 308 20.90 14.63 4.38
CA ILE A 308 22.16 13.90 4.16
C ILE A 308 23.30 14.55 4.95
N GLU A 309 23.26 15.86 5.11
CA GLU A 309 24.22 16.59 5.97
C GLU A 309 24.12 16.15 7.44
N GLU A 310 22.90 16.11 8.02
CA GLU A 310 22.66 15.61 9.38
C GLU A 310 23.12 14.14 9.54
N PHE A 311 22.81 13.28 8.57
CA PHE A 311 23.25 11.89 8.57
C PHE A 311 24.77 11.78 8.58
N ASN A 312 25.44 12.51 7.69
CA ASN A 312 26.90 12.49 7.59
C ASN A 312 27.63 13.06 8.81
N ALA A 313 26.99 14.00 9.52
CA ALA A 313 27.52 14.53 10.77
C ALA A 313 27.37 13.56 11.95
N ASN A 314 26.35 12.69 11.94
CA ASN A 314 25.97 11.80 13.05
C ASN A 314 25.94 10.33 12.63
N THR A 315 26.74 9.90 11.66
CA THR A 315 26.68 8.57 11.04
C THR A 315 26.74 7.43 12.06
N GLU A 316 27.66 7.47 13.01
CA GLU A 316 27.87 6.40 13.99
C GLU A 316 26.65 6.22 14.90
N ASP A 317 26.09 7.32 15.42
CA ASP A 317 24.96 7.29 16.35
C ASP A 317 23.67 6.85 15.64
N LEU A 318 23.42 7.36 14.43
CA LEU A 318 22.23 7.01 13.65
C LEU A 318 22.26 5.54 13.18
N ILE A 319 23.42 5.04 12.75
CA ILE A 319 23.57 3.63 12.38
C ILE A 319 23.44 2.73 13.62
N ALA A 320 23.97 3.15 14.78
CA ALA A 320 23.79 2.43 16.04
C ALA A 320 22.30 2.33 16.44
N ALA A 321 21.53 3.40 16.22
CA ALA A 321 20.09 3.39 16.47
C ALA A 321 19.35 2.41 15.54
N VAL A 322 19.70 2.35 14.25
CA VAL A 322 19.16 1.36 13.31
C VAL A 322 19.49 -0.07 13.76
N GLU A 323 20.74 -0.36 14.13
CA GLU A 323 21.13 -1.68 14.65
C GLU A 323 20.39 -2.04 15.93
N GLN A 324 20.15 -1.08 16.82
CA GLN A 324 19.39 -1.31 18.04
C GLN A 324 17.92 -1.65 17.74
N GLN A 325 17.30 -0.95 16.80
CA GLN A 325 15.93 -1.23 16.36
C GLN A 325 15.82 -2.61 15.68
N ALA A 326 16.86 -3.03 14.97
CA ALA A 326 16.91 -4.30 14.27
C ALA A 326 17.12 -5.53 15.18
N LYS A 327 17.56 -5.35 16.43
CA LYS A 327 17.97 -6.47 17.33
C LYS A 327 16.92 -7.54 17.53
N GLU A 328 15.65 -7.17 17.56
CA GLU A 328 14.55 -8.10 17.80
C GLU A 328 14.17 -8.91 16.54
N THR A 329 14.46 -8.39 15.37
CA THR A 329 14.04 -8.96 14.08
C THR A 329 15.17 -9.51 13.22
N MET A 330 16.42 -9.05 13.45
CA MET A 330 17.60 -9.38 12.65
C MET A 330 18.78 -9.75 13.56
N ALA A 331 18.86 -11.00 13.97
CA ALA A 331 19.93 -11.47 14.86
C ALA A 331 21.32 -11.26 14.23
N GLY A 332 22.21 -10.59 14.96
CA GLY A 332 23.60 -10.36 14.52
C GLY A 332 23.78 -9.29 13.44
N PHE A 333 22.75 -8.48 13.16
CA PHE A 333 22.82 -7.41 12.16
C PHE A 333 23.83 -6.33 12.56
N ARG A 334 24.76 -6.04 11.67
CA ARG A 334 25.90 -5.12 11.92
C ARG A 334 26.18 -4.24 10.70
N LEU A 335 25.72 -3.01 10.75
CA LEU A 335 25.97 -1.99 9.72
C LEU A 335 27.21 -1.15 10.00
N ARG A 336 27.65 -1.03 11.26
CA ARG A 336 28.81 -0.22 11.63
C ARG A 336 30.10 -0.63 10.93
N ASP A 337 30.20 -1.90 10.50
CA ASP A 337 31.34 -2.40 9.72
C ASP A 337 31.45 -1.73 8.35
N ARG A 338 30.40 -1.01 7.91
CA ARG A 338 30.35 -0.23 6.66
C ARG A 338 30.79 1.23 6.83
N ILE A 339 31.12 1.66 8.03
CA ILE A 339 31.60 3.01 8.28
C ILE A 339 33.11 3.06 8.02
N GLN A 340 33.53 3.87 7.04
CA GLN A 340 34.92 4.10 6.65
C GLN A 340 35.22 5.59 6.75
N ASN A 341 36.24 5.97 7.52
CA ASN A 341 36.62 7.39 7.75
C ASN A 341 35.43 8.27 8.15
N LYS A 342 34.61 7.79 9.08
CA LYS A 342 33.39 8.45 9.58
C LYS A 342 32.27 8.63 8.53
N ARG A 343 32.34 7.95 7.40
CA ARG A 343 31.32 7.96 6.34
C ARG A 343 30.77 6.56 6.14
N PHE A 344 29.47 6.44 5.97
CA PHE A 344 28.84 5.20 5.57
C PHE A 344 29.07 4.95 4.09
N VAL A 345 29.46 3.72 3.74
CA VAL A 345 29.77 3.32 2.35
C VAL A 345 28.81 2.21 1.91
N VAL A 346 28.02 2.47 0.88
CA VAL A 346 27.08 1.54 0.29
C VAL A 346 27.70 0.82 -0.92
N ARG A 347 27.20 -0.41 -1.19
CA ARG A 347 27.61 -1.20 -2.36
C ARG A 347 26.57 -1.23 -3.46
N GLN A 348 25.35 -0.72 -3.20
CA GLN A 348 24.26 -0.81 -4.16
C GLN A 348 23.38 0.44 -4.08
N GLY A 349 23.18 1.07 -5.23
CA GLY A 349 22.20 2.10 -5.47
C GLY A 349 21.20 1.64 -6.52
N THR A 350 19.89 1.86 -6.29
CA THR A 350 18.84 1.48 -7.21
C THR A 350 17.84 2.61 -7.41
N VAL A 351 17.52 2.93 -8.65
CA VAL A 351 16.47 3.88 -9.02
C VAL A 351 15.38 3.11 -9.76
N CYS A 352 14.21 2.95 -9.14
CA CYS A 352 13.16 2.09 -9.66
C CYS A 352 11.77 2.45 -9.12
N GLY A 353 10.77 1.73 -9.60
CA GLY A 353 9.42 1.86 -9.12
C GLY A 353 8.67 3.05 -9.72
N CYS A 354 7.45 3.24 -9.25
CA CYS A 354 6.53 4.28 -9.72
C CYS A 354 6.92 5.72 -9.30
N ALA A 355 7.86 5.86 -8.35
CA ALA A 355 8.45 7.12 -7.93
C ALA A 355 9.82 7.34 -8.60
N GLY A 356 10.74 6.36 -8.51
CA GLY A 356 12.11 6.52 -8.98
C GLY A 356 12.29 6.39 -10.49
N GLY A 357 11.61 5.43 -11.13
CA GLY A 357 11.79 5.08 -12.54
C GLY A 357 11.25 6.08 -13.56
N LEU A 358 10.89 7.31 -13.15
CA LEU A 358 10.36 8.36 -14.01
C LEU A 358 11.44 8.94 -14.94
N TYR A 359 10.99 9.46 -16.08
CA TYR A 359 11.88 9.95 -17.14
C TYR A 359 12.88 11.00 -16.65
N GLU A 360 12.39 12.02 -15.94
CA GLU A 360 13.24 13.11 -15.46
C GLU A 360 14.24 12.66 -14.40
N ASN A 361 13.89 11.72 -13.53
CA ASN A 361 14.81 11.18 -12.54
C ASN A 361 16.00 10.46 -13.21
N LEU A 362 15.74 9.68 -14.28
CA LEU A 362 16.79 8.98 -15.02
C LEU A 362 17.65 9.96 -15.86
N CYS A 363 17.07 11.03 -16.38
CA CYS A 363 17.80 12.13 -17.03
C CYS A 363 18.70 12.88 -16.02
N ALA A 364 18.21 13.12 -14.79
CA ALA A 364 19.00 13.73 -13.73
C ALA A 364 20.20 12.86 -13.35
N VAL A 365 20.00 11.54 -13.20
CA VAL A 365 21.08 10.58 -12.97
C VAL A 365 22.14 10.69 -14.10
N ALA A 366 21.72 10.67 -15.37
CA ALA A 366 22.64 10.78 -16.50
C ALA A 366 23.42 12.11 -16.48
N SER A 367 22.77 13.21 -16.11
CA SER A 367 23.38 14.54 -16.02
C SER A 367 24.49 14.61 -14.96
N ILE A 368 24.30 13.92 -13.83
CA ILE A 368 25.31 13.83 -12.77
C ILE A 368 26.48 12.97 -13.25
N LEU A 369 26.19 11.80 -13.82
CA LEU A 369 27.23 10.85 -14.26
C LEU A 369 28.13 11.42 -15.37
N GLU A 370 27.60 12.30 -16.24
CA GLU A 370 28.36 12.97 -17.30
C GLU A 370 29.59 13.78 -16.78
N ASN A 371 29.53 14.25 -15.53
CA ASN A 371 30.60 15.06 -14.96
C ASN A 371 31.74 14.24 -14.35
N PHE A 372 31.62 12.94 -14.35
CA PHE A 372 32.62 12.03 -13.77
C PHE A 372 33.19 11.11 -14.84
N SER A 373 34.49 11.27 -15.16
CA SER A 373 35.27 10.31 -15.94
C SER A 373 35.92 9.31 -14.98
N ASP A 374 36.02 8.05 -15.38
CA ASP A 374 36.71 6.99 -14.64
C ASP A 374 36.12 6.70 -13.23
N ILE A 375 34.79 6.53 -13.16
CA ILE A 375 34.14 6.11 -11.92
C ILE A 375 34.63 4.72 -11.52
N GLN A 376 35.57 4.67 -10.58
CA GLN A 376 35.98 3.42 -9.94
C GLN A 376 35.18 3.27 -8.65
N SER A 377 34.02 2.66 -8.71
CA SER A 377 33.15 2.45 -7.56
C SER A 377 32.89 0.97 -7.33
N GLU A 378 33.04 0.52 -6.10
CA GLU A 378 32.51 -0.79 -5.68
C GLU A 378 30.97 -0.76 -5.56
N CYS A 379 30.36 0.42 -5.57
CA CYS A 379 28.92 0.60 -5.60
C CYS A 379 28.39 0.29 -7.00
N ARG A 380 27.36 -0.53 -7.09
CA ARG A 380 26.63 -0.79 -8.34
C ARG A 380 25.44 0.14 -8.44
N LEU A 381 25.15 0.63 -9.63
CA LEU A 381 24.00 1.48 -9.91
C LEU A 381 23.03 0.77 -10.86
N HIS A 382 21.84 0.46 -10.36
CA HIS A 382 20.78 -0.24 -11.09
C HIS A 382 19.62 0.71 -11.39
N LEU A 383 19.16 0.74 -12.64
CA LEU A 383 18.16 1.67 -13.13
C LEU A 383 17.02 0.91 -13.81
N TYR A 384 15.78 1.21 -13.39
CA TYR A 384 14.56 0.57 -13.86
C TYR A 384 13.59 1.65 -14.37
N PRO A 385 13.48 1.91 -15.67
CA PRO A 385 12.47 2.82 -16.21
C PRO A 385 11.05 2.38 -15.81
N ALA A 386 10.16 3.33 -15.53
CA ALA A 386 8.82 3.01 -15.03
C ALA A 386 7.88 2.45 -16.12
N SER A 387 8.19 2.64 -17.41
CA SER A 387 7.40 2.11 -18.51
C SER A 387 8.24 1.88 -19.78
N LEU A 388 7.65 1.14 -20.71
CA LEU A 388 8.23 0.94 -22.03
C LEU A 388 8.38 2.27 -22.78
N ALA A 389 7.44 3.20 -22.61
CA ALA A 389 7.51 4.52 -23.22
C ALA A 389 8.66 5.36 -22.63
N VAL A 390 8.87 5.31 -21.32
CA VAL A 390 10.05 5.93 -20.67
C VAL A 390 11.35 5.35 -21.21
N SER A 391 11.44 4.00 -21.31
CA SER A 391 12.62 3.35 -21.86
C SER A 391 12.93 3.81 -23.29
N ALA A 392 11.92 3.82 -24.16
CA ALA A 392 12.07 4.24 -25.54
C ALA A 392 12.48 5.73 -25.67
N SER A 393 11.87 6.61 -24.88
CA SER A 393 12.22 8.03 -24.87
C SER A 393 13.66 8.28 -24.41
N LEU A 394 14.14 7.55 -23.39
CA LEU A 394 15.54 7.59 -22.95
C LEU A 394 16.51 7.12 -24.04
N GLU A 395 16.13 6.10 -24.80
CA GLU A 395 16.93 5.59 -25.93
C GLU A 395 16.99 6.60 -27.07
N GLU A 396 15.84 7.13 -27.51
CA GLU A 396 15.74 8.16 -28.56
C GLU A 396 16.57 9.41 -28.22
N ALA A 397 16.55 9.82 -26.95
CA ALA A 397 17.31 10.97 -26.44
C ALA A 397 18.81 10.65 -26.24
N GLY A 398 19.24 9.41 -26.44
CA GLY A 398 20.63 8.98 -26.20
C GLY A 398 21.03 8.91 -24.72
N VAL A 399 20.09 9.07 -23.81
CA VAL A 399 20.32 9.03 -22.35
C VAL A 399 20.74 7.64 -21.89
N THR A 400 20.09 6.58 -22.40
CA THR A 400 20.44 5.19 -22.11
C THR A 400 21.92 4.90 -22.37
N ARG A 401 22.44 5.37 -23.51
CA ARG A 401 23.85 5.17 -23.89
C ARG A 401 24.81 5.85 -22.89
N LYS A 402 24.45 7.04 -22.39
CA LYS A 402 25.25 7.76 -21.40
C LYS A 402 25.27 7.01 -20.07
N LEU A 403 24.12 6.55 -19.60
CA LEU A 403 23.99 5.77 -18.36
C LEU A 403 24.83 4.48 -18.41
N LEU A 404 24.70 3.70 -19.50
CA LEU A 404 25.49 2.48 -19.70
C LEU A 404 26.98 2.77 -19.80
N GLY A 405 27.38 3.84 -20.52
CA GLY A 405 28.78 4.27 -20.66
C GLY A 405 29.41 4.69 -19.32
N ALA A 406 28.62 5.18 -18.37
CA ALA A 406 29.07 5.52 -17.02
C ALA A 406 29.06 4.32 -16.04
N GLY A 407 28.71 3.12 -16.49
CA GLY A 407 28.72 1.89 -15.68
C GLY A 407 27.42 1.58 -14.96
N ALA A 408 26.32 2.30 -15.22
CA ALA A 408 25.00 1.92 -14.72
C ALA A 408 24.48 0.67 -15.45
N ILE A 409 23.63 -0.11 -14.78
CA ILE A 409 22.98 -1.29 -15.34
C ILE A 409 21.50 -0.97 -15.55
N MET A 410 21.03 -1.13 -16.80
CA MET A 410 19.63 -0.87 -17.15
C MET A 410 18.82 -2.16 -17.14
N PHE A 411 17.64 -2.11 -16.56
CA PHE A 411 16.68 -3.20 -16.47
C PHE A 411 15.34 -2.83 -17.14
N PRO A 412 14.49 -3.82 -17.46
CA PRO A 412 13.16 -3.54 -17.97
C PRO A 412 12.24 -2.94 -16.90
N ALA A 413 11.08 -2.40 -17.35
CA ALA A 413 10.08 -1.79 -16.49
C ALA A 413 9.34 -2.85 -15.66
N TYR A 414 9.55 -2.88 -14.34
CA TYR A 414 8.74 -3.65 -13.39
C TYR A 414 8.99 -3.22 -11.94
N CYS A 415 8.10 -3.60 -11.04
CA CYS A 415 8.11 -3.16 -9.66
C CYS A 415 9.05 -3.95 -8.72
N GLY A 416 9.62 -5.05 -9.21
CA GLY A 416 10.39 -6.07 -8.46
C GLY A 416 11.31 -5.58 -7.34
N PRO A 417 12.28 -4.68 -7.57
CA PRO A 417 13.17 -4.21 -6.52
C PRO A 417 12.47 -3.46 -5.39
N CYS A 418 11.31 -2.81 -5.68
CA CYS A 418 10.57 -2.06 -4.68
C CYS A 418 9.95 -2.95 -3.58
N PHE A 419 9.72 -4.25 -3.86
CA PHE A 419 9.12 -5.17 -2.90
C PHE A 419 9.95 -6.45 -2.63
N GLY A 420 11.25 -6.41 -2.94
CA GLY A 420 12.19 -7.47 -2.56
C GLY A 420 12.23 -8.68 -3.48
N ALA A 421 11.77 -8.56 -4.73
CA ALA A 421 11.87 -9.65 -5.71
C ALA A 421 13.20 -9.66 -6.48
N GLN A 422 13.99 -8.58 -6.40
CA GLN A 422 15.29 -8.45 -7.04
C GLN A 422 16.15 -7.40 -6.34
N ASP A 423 17.43 -7.31 -6.68
CA ASP A 423 18.41 -6.36 -6.12
C ASP A 423 18.59 -6.48 -4.60
N ILE A 424 18.54 -7.70 -4.08
CA ILE A 424 18.71 -7.96 -2.66
C ILE A 424 20.15 -7.61 -2.25
N PRO A 425 20.38 -6.78 -1.20
CA PRO A 425 21.72 -6.48 -0.69
C PRO A 425 22.41 -7.70 -0.09
N CYS A 426 23.72 -7.61 0.12
CA CYS A 426 24.44 -8.64 0.89
C CYS A 426 24.03 -8.61 2.37
N ASN A 427 24.33 -9.68 3.11
CA ASN A 427 24.20 -9.69 4.55
C ASN A 427 25.00 -8.55 5.20
N ASN A 428 24.42 -7.93 6.23
CA ASN A 428 25.00 -6.80 6.95
C ASN A 428 25.31 -5.61 6.03
N ASP A 429 24.44 -5.37 5.04
CA ASP A 429 24.57 -4.22 4.16
C ASP A 429 23.27 -3.40 4.11
N MET A 430 23.41 -2.14 3.76
CA MET A 430 22.31 -1.23 3.51
C MET A 430 22.43 -0.71 2.08
N ALA A 431 21.45 -1.04 1.23
CA ALA A 431 21.33 -0.43 -0.09
C ALA A 431 20.63 0.92 -0.02
N ILE A 432 20.93 1.82 -0.93
CA ILE A 432 20.17 3.06 -1.11
C ILE A 432 19.27 2.93 -2.32
N ARG A 433 18.00 3.30 -2.17
CA ARG A 433 17.03 3.16 -3.25
C ARG A 433 16.13 4.39 -3.38
N HIS A 434 15.82 4.74 -4.61
CA HIS A 434 14.70 5.61 -4.90
C HIS A 434 13.47 4.72 -5.09
N VAL A 435 12.81 4.44 -3.98
CA VAL A 435 11.60 3.60 -3.86
C VAL A 435 10.71 4.17 -2.75
N THR A 436 9.53 3.64 -2.60
CA THR A 436 8.56 4.20 -1.66
C THR A 436 8.72 3.72 -0.22
N ARG A 437 9.29 2.52 0.03
CA ARG A 437 9.31 1.87 1.35
C ARG A 437 10.65 1.23 1.69
N ASN A 438 10.98 1.27 2.98
CA ASN A 438 12.15 0.62 3.56
C ASN A 438 11.84 -0.18 4.84
N PHE A 439 10.64 -0.77 4.90
CA PHE A 439 10.21 -1.61 6.01
C PHE A 439 11.15 -2.81 6.22
N PRO A 440 11.15 -3.45 7.41
CA PRO A 440 11.98 -4.62 7.66
C PRO A 440 11.76 -5.71 6.60
N ASN A 441 12.85 -6.28 6.10
CA ASN A 441 12.89 -7.34 5.08
C ASN A 441 12.24 -6.96 3.73
N ARG A 442 11.93 -5.68 3.51
CA ARG A 442 11.33 -5.18 2.26
C ARG A 442 12.29 -5.31 1.08
N GLU A 443 13.58 -5.37 1.34
CA GLU A 443 14.63 -5.60 0.33
C GLU A 443 14.70 -7.05 -0.15
N GLY A 444 14.08 -8.01 0.55
CA GLY A 444 13.99 -9.43 0.20
C GLY A 444 14.87 -10.36 1.02
N SER A 445 15.55 -9.89 2.07
CA SER A 445 16.27 -10.78 3.00
C SER A 445 15.32 -11.69 3.78
N ARG A 446 15.83 -12.87 4.19
CA ARG A 446 15.08 -13.93 4.85
C ARG A 446 15.68 -14.22 6.22
N PRO A 447 15.19 -13.61 7.30
CA PRO A 447 15.76 -13.79 8.64
C PRO A 447 15.81 -15.26 9.11
N GLY A 448 14.80 -16.07 8.73
CA GLY A 448 14.79 -17.51 9.02
C GLY A 448 15.92 -18.31 8.35
N GLU A 449 16.58 -17.74 7.33
CA GLU A 449 17.76 -18.29 6.66
C GLU A 449 19.05 -17.56 7.06
N MET A 450 19.05 -16.88 8.20
CA MET A 450 20.17 -16.05 8.69
C MET A 450 20.57 -14.90 7.74
N GLN A 451 19.63 -14.41 6.96
CA GLN A 451 19.85 -13.26 6.09
C GLN A 451 19.40 -12.00 6.81
N SER A 452 20.21 -10.95 6.71
CA SER A 452 19.93 -9.64 7.32
C SER A 452 20.48 -8.53 6.42
N ALA A 453 19.60 -7.68 5.92
CA ALA A 453 19.92 -6.51 5.12
C ALA A 453 18.83 -5.44 5.31
N CYS A 454 19.06 -4.25 4.80
CA CYS A 454 18.05 -3.20 4.85
C CYS A 454 18.19 -2.21 3.68
N ILE A 455 17.23 -1.29 3.60
CA ILE A 455 17.22 -0.23 2.59
C ILE A 455 17.16 1.12 3.28
N ALA A 456 17.91 2.11 2.80
CA ALA A 456 17.64 3.52 3.01
C ALA A 456 17.03 4.12 1.74
N VAL A 457 16.09 5.05 1.91
CA VAL A 457 15.41 5.71 0.79
C VAL A 457 16.04 7.08 0.53
N MET A 458 16.36 7.36 -0.73
CA MET A 458 17.00 8.60 -1.18
C MET A 458 16.50 9.02 -2.56
N ASP A 459 16.63 10.30 -2.90
CA ASP A 459 16.38 10.80 -4.26
C ASP A 459 17.42 10.27 -5.26
N ALA A 460 17.01 10.06 -6.50
CA ALA A 460 17.84 9.55 -7.59
C ALA A 460 19.10 10.37 -7.82
N ARG A 461 19.03 11.69 -7.64
CA ARG A 461 20.17 12.62 -7.76
C ARG A 461 21.23 12.32 -6.72
N SER A 462 20.84 12.16 -5.46
CA SER A 462 21.75 11.83 -4.36
C SER A 462 22.27 10.39 -4.43
N ILE A 463 21.52 9.45 -5.01
CA ILE A 463 22.00 8.10 -5.33
C ILE A 463 23.10 8.16 -6.40
N ALA A 464 22.92 8.93 -7.47
CA ALA A 464 23.94 9.13 -8.51
C ALA A 464 25.19 9.80 -7.94
N ALA A 465 25.03 10.83 -7.11
CA ALA A 465 26.13 11.51 -6.40
C ALA A 465 26.92 10.55 -5.50
N THR A 466 26.22 9.67 -4.77
CA THR A 466 26.81 8.63 -3.93
C THR A 466 27.60 7.61 -4.77
N PHE A 467 27.04 7.18 -5.91
CA PHE A 467 27.74 6.29 -6.84
C PHE A 467 29.03 6.92 -7.34
N CYS A 468 28.99 8.19 -7.80
CA CYS A 468 30.16 8.93 -8.26
C CYS A 468 31.24 9.11 -7.16
N ASN A 469 30.84 9.13 -5.89
CA ASN A 469 31.75 9.25 -4.73
C ASN A 469 32.14 7.89 -4.13
N GLY A 470 32.19 6.83 -4.95
CA GLY A 470 32.65 5.50 -4.53
C GLY A 470 31.76 4.85 -3.46
N GLY A 471 30.45 5.14 -3.46
CA GLY A 471 29.48 4.61 -2.50
C GLY A 471 29.40 5.37 -1.18
N ARG A 472 30.14 6.46 -0.98
CA ARG A 472 30.00 7.32 0.20
C ARG A 472 28.75 8.17 0.09
N ILE A 473 27.85 8.07 1.08
CA ILE A 473 26.58 8.82 1.10
C ILE A 473 26.84 10.32 0.87
N THR A 474 26.29 10.84 -0.23
CA THR A 474 26.57 12.18 -0.74
C THR A 474 25.28 12.85 -1.21
N GLY A 475 25.02 14.07 -0.75
CA GLY A 475 23.92 14.90 -1.24
C GLY A 475 24.27 15.49 -2.62
N ALA A 476 23.33 15.46 -3.55
CA ALA A 476 23.56 16.00 -4.89
C ALA A 476 23.77 17.51 -4.94
N ASP A 477 23.37 18.25 -3.89
CA ASP A 477 23.63 19.68 -3.70
C ASP A 477 25.10 20.01 -3.50
N THR A 478 25.94 19.01 -3.21
CA THR A 478 27.41 19.16 -3.03
C THR A 478 28.17 18.96 -4.34
N ILE A 479 27.50 18.61 -5.43
CA ILE A 479 28.09 18.34 -6.75
C ILE A 479 27.71 19.44 -7.72
N ASP A 480 28.69 19.97 -8.45
CA ASP A 480 28.44 20.95 -9.52
C ASP A 480 28.03 20.20 -10.81
N TYR A 481 26.79 20.33 -11.20
CA TYR A 481 26.25 19.78 -12.43
C TYR A 481 25.08 20.62 -12.96
N VAL A 482 24.79 20.49 -14.24
CA VAL A 482 23.60 21.08 -14.85
C VAL A 482 22.66 19.96 -15.26
N GLU A 483 21.48 19.95 -14.67
CA GLU A 483 20.46 18.98 -15.02
C GLU A 483 19.96 19.20 -16.46
N LYS A 484 20.11 18.18 -17.30
CA LYS A 484 19.68 18.18 -18.69
C LYS A 484 18.58 17.14 -18.85
N CYS A 485 17.39 17.59 -19.18
CA CYS A 485 16.27 16.70 -19.47
C CYS A 485 15.80 16.96 -20.91
N PRO A 486 16.17 16.10 -21.88
CA PRO A 486 15.62 16.19 -23.23
C PRO A 486 14.10 16.06 -23.23
N PRO A 487 13.39 16.62 -24.24
CA PRO A 487 11.94 16.48 -24.30
C PRO A 487 11.50 15.02 -24.29
N TYR A 488 10.52 14.71 -23.44
CA TYR A 488 9.90 13.39 -23.41
C TYR A 488 9.06 13.15 -24.66
N THR A 489 9.18 11.96 -25.25
CA THR A 489 8.40 11.51 -26.39
C THR A 489 7.52 10.32 -26.01
N PHE A 490 6.28 10.28 -26.50
CA PHE A 490 5.37 9.17 -26.24
C PHE A 490 4.86 8.57 -27.55
N SER A 491 4.96 7.24 -27.66
CA SER A 491 4.40 6.49 -28.79
C SER A 491 3.44 5.40 -28.33
N LYS A 492 2.15 5.60 -28.56
CA LYS A 492 1.13 4.57 -28.29
C LYS A 492 1.32 3.30 -29.11
N ALA A 493 2.05 3.36 -30.22
CA ALA A 493 2.34 2.20 -31.06
C ALA A 493 3.15 1.13 -30.31
N LEU A 494 4.01 1.54 -29.36
CA LEU A 494 4.78 0.63 -28.51
C LEU A 494 3.89 -0.32 -27.71
N TYR A 495 2.75 0.15 -27.28
CA TYR A 495 1.81 -0.64 -26.46
C TYR A 495 0.88 -1.53 -27.30
N LYS A 496 0.50 -1.09 -28.51
CA LYS A 496 -0.49 -1.80 -29.36
C LYS A 496 -0.11 -3.24 -29.69
N VAL A 497 1.17 -3.55 -29.78
CA VAL A 497 1.65 -4.89 -30.13
C VAL A 497 1.70 -5.85 -28.94
N HIS A 498 1.64 -5.32 -27.73
CA HIS A 498 1.80 -6.09 -26.49
C HIS A 498 0.50 -6.26 -25.72
N ILE A 499 -0.33 -5.21 -25.67
CA ILE A 499 -1.50 -5.14 -24.79
C ILE A 499 -2.71 -5.79 -25.45
N TYR A 500 -3.43 -6.60 -24.66
CA TYR A 500 -4.76 -7.04 -25.07
C TYR A 500 -5.80 -5.99 -24.65
N GLU A 501 -6.49 -5.39 -25.63
CA GLU A 501 -7.53 -4.38 -25.45
C GLU A 501 -8.90 -5.00 -25.72
N GLY A 502 -9.53 -5.51 -24.65
CA GLY A 502 -10.83 -6.22 -24.72
C GLY A 502 -11.99 -5.46 -24.10
N TRP A 503 -11.81 -4.22 -23.68
CA TRP A 503 -12.87 -3.45 -23.02
C TRP A 503 -14.16 -3.39 -23.87
N ARG A 504 -15.31 -3.70 -23.26
CA ARG A 504 -16.62 -3.82 -23.92
C ARG A 504 -16.68 -4.90 -25.03
N LYS A 505 -15.79 -5.87 -24.99
CA LYS A 505 -15.76 -7.00 -25.95
C LYS A 505 -15.57 -8.32 -25.19
N PRO A 506 -16.46 -8.64 -24.22
CA PRO A 506 -16.35 -9.91 -23.48
C PRO A 506 -16.53 -11.10 -24.44
N ARG A 507 -15.78 -12.15 -24.17
CA ARG A 507 -15.83 -13.43 -24.89
C ARG A 507 -16.10 -14.56 -23.92
N PRO A 508 -17.36 -14.72 -23.44
CA PRO A 508 -17.70 -15.70 -22.41
C PRO A 508 -17.42 -17.14 -22.82
N GLU A 509 -17.29 -17.42 -24.11
CA GLU A 509 -16.88 -18.71 -24.64
C GLU A 509 -15.38 -19.02 -24.44
N THR A 510 -14.58 -18.02 -24.17
CA THR A 510 -13.14 -18.22 -23.90
C THR A 510 -12.96 -18.96 -22.58
N PRO A 511 -12.28 -20.13 -22.56
CA PRO A 511 -12.06 -20.85 -21.32
C PRO A 511 -11.10 -20.06 -20.41
N ILE A 512 -11.39 -20.04 -19.10
CA ILE A 512 -10.50 -19.50 -18.10
C ILE A 512 -9.46 -20.55 -17.77
N LEU A 513 -8.18 -20.22 -18.01
CA LEU A 513 -7.06 -21.14 -17.85
C LEU A 513 -6.47 -21.01 -16.45
N LYS A 514 -6.43 -22.10 -15.71
CA LYS A 514 -5.81 -22.18 -14.37
C LYS A 514 -4.58 -23.07 -14.44
N GLY A 515 -3.45 -22.53 -14.01
CA GLY A 515 -2.27 -23.35 -13.72
C GLY A 515 -2.47 -24.17 -12.43
N PRO A 516 -1.61 -25.18 -12.19
CA PRO A 516 -1.73 -26.06 -11.02
C PRO A 516 -1.68 -25.36 -9.66
N ASN A 517 -1.05 -24.19 -9.59
CA ASN A 517 -0.95 -23.39 -8.36
C ASN A 517 -2.19 -22.52 -8.10
N ILE A 518 -3.05 -22.31 -9.09
CA ILE A 518 -4.24 -21.45 -8.96
C ILE A 518 -5.39 -22.26 -8.38
N LEU A 519 -5.65 -22.10 -7.09
CA LEU A 519 -6.71 -22.79 -6.37
C LEU A 519 -7.91 -21.88 -6.11
N ASP A 520 -9.10 -22.49 -6.13
CA ASP A 520 -10.31 -21.81 -5.66
C ASP A 520 -10.26 -21.63 -4.13
N TRP A 521 -11.05 -20.67 -3.63
CA TRP A 521 -11.20 -20.49 -2.20
C TRP A 521 -11.92 -21.69 -1.57
N PRO A 522 -11.51 -22.13 -0.37
CA PRO A 522 -12.26 -23.11 0.39
C PRO A 522 -13.59 -22.51 0.85
N ASP A 523 -14.52 -23.37 1.24
CA ASP A 523 -15.76 -22.95 1.85
C ASP A 523 -15.52 -22.41 3.27
N PHE A 524 -16.10 -21.25 3.56
CA PHE A 524 -16.04 -20.62 4.86
C PHE A 524 -17.39 -20.75 5.58
N PRO A 525 -17.41 -21.17 6.87
CA PRO A 525 -18.64 -21.23 7.62
C PRO A 525 -19.21 -19.84 7.92
N ALA A 526 -20.52 -19.70 7.93
CA ALA A 526 -21.19 -18.54 8.49
C ALA A 526 -20.88 -18.40 9.98
N MET A 527 -20.94 -17.16 10.49
CA MET A 527 -20.68 -16.87 11.89
C MET A 527 -21.65 -17.66 12.79
N GLN A 528 -21.11 -18.41 13.71
CA GLN A 528 -21.90 -19.11 14.72
C GLN A 528 -22.39 -18.17 15.83
N ARG A 529 -23.31 -18.62 16.67
CA ARG A 529 -23.88 -17.80 17.75
C ARG A 529 -22.82 -17.34 18.75
N HIS A 530 -21.91 -18.23 19.13
CA HIS A 530 -20.85 -17.99 20.09
C HIS A 530 -19.48 -18.30 19.46
N LEU A 531 -18.44 -17.56 19.87
CA LEU A 531 -17.06 -17.85 19.48
C LEU A 531 -16.22 -18.17 20.72
N LEU A 532 -15.46 -19.23 20.66
CA LEU A 532 -14.38 -19.52 21.61
C LEU A 532 -13.05 -19.38 20.85
N LEU A 533 -12.30 -18.32 21.18
CA LEU A 533 -11.07 -17.93 20.50
C LEU A 533 -9.86 -18.30 21.33
N GLN A 534 -8.86 -18.93 20.69
CA GLN A 534 -7.55 -19.12 21.31
C GLN A 534 -6.56 -18.09 20.76
N VAL A 535 -5.84 -17.40 21.65
CA VAL A 535 -4.77 -16.46 21.27
C VAL A 535 -3.63 -17.24 20.63
N SER A 536 -3.46 -17.06 19.32
CA SER A 536 -2.44 -17.74 18.51
C SER A 536 -1.10 -17.03 18.52
N GLY A 537 -1.06 -15.75 18.90
CA GLY A 537 0.15 -14.97 19.05
C GLY A 537 -0.14 -13.57 19.59
N VAL A 538 0.85 -12.99 20.29
CA VAL A 538 0.81 -11.63 20.83
C VAL A 538 2.01 -10.85 20.29
N TYR A 539 1.76 -9.70 19.69
CA TYR A 539 2.77 -8.92 18.97
C TYR A 539 2.73 -7.46 19.46
N PRO A 540 3.67 -7.05 20.31
CA PRO A 540 3.75 -5.67 20.78
C PRO A 540 4.22 -4.73 19.66
N GLY A 541 3.90 -3.44 19.82
CA GLY A 541 4.27 -2.40 18.86
C GLY A 541 3.46 -2.46 17.55
N THR A 542 4.06 -2.05 16.45
CA THR A 542 3.39 -1.98 15.14
C THR A 542 3.59 -3.26 14.35
N LEU A 543 2.49 -3.97 14.08
CA LEU A 543 2.46 -5.16 13.24
C LEU A 543 2.08 -4.76 11.80
N THR A 544 3.07 -4.70 10.92
CA THR A 544 2.86 -4.30 9.52
C THR A 544 2.23 -5.42 8.68
N THR A 545 1.63 -5.06 7.55
CA THR A 545 1.13 -6.06 6.59
C THR A 545 2.26 -6.88 5.96
N ASP A 546 3.49 -6.35 5.92
CA ASP A 546 4.68 -7.09 5.49
C ASP A 546 5.15 -8.11 6.54
N ALA A 547 5.02 -7.81 7.83
CA ALA A 547 5.27 -8.77 8.90
C ALA A 547 4.20 -9.87 8.92
N LEU A 548 2.92 -9.50 8.74
CA LEU A 548 1.83 -10.46 8.64
C LEU A 548 1.99 -11.41 7.44
N LEU A 549 2.43 -10.89 6.30
CA LEU A 549 2.67 -11.69 5.09
C LEU A 549 3.80 -11.08 4.27
N PRO A 550 5.00 -11.68 4.26
CA PRO A 550 6.18 -11.16 3.56
C PRO A 550 5.93 -10.93 2.07
N SER A 551 6.52 -9.84 1.53
CA SER A 551 6.34 -9.44 0.14
C SER A 551 7.03 -10.38 -0.85
N GLY A 552 8.34 -10.59 -0.71
CA GLY A 552 9.18 -11.21 -1.72
C GLY A 552 8.94 -12.70 -1.87
N GLU A 553 9.28 -13.49 -0.85
CA GLU A 553 9.25 -14.95 -0.91
C GLU A 553 7.86 -15.54 -1.14
N ALA A 554 6.85 -14.98 -0.49
CA ALA A 554 5.48 -15.45 -0.60
C ALA A 554 4.78 -15.00 -1.89
N SER A 555 5.38 -14.08 -2.68
CA SER A 555 4.71 -13.46 -3.84
C SER A 555 4.30 -14.47 -4.92
N ALA A 556 5.11 -15.49 -5.16
CA ALA A 556 4.82 -16.53 -6.14
C ALA A 556 3.63 -17.44 -5.75
N TYR A 557 3.24 -17.49 -4.48
CA TYR A 557 2.18 -18.39 -4.00
C TYR A 557 0.85 -17.71 -3.76
N ARG A 558 0.70 -16.44 -4.14
CA ARG A 558 -0.50 -15.63 -3.86
C ARG A 558 -1.77 -16.14 -4.53
N SER A 559 -1.65 -16.90 -5.61
CA SER A 559 -2.75 -17.60 -6.28
C SER A 559 -3.14 -18.92 -5.62
N ASN A 560 -2.44 -19.34 -4.55
CA ASN A 560 -2.74 -20.55 -3.78
C ASN A 560 -2.98 -20.20 -2.31
N PRO A 561 -4.23 -20.01 -1.88
CA PRO A 561 -4.55 -19.57 -0.53
C PRO A 561 -3.97 -20.45 0.58
N GLU A 562 -4.04 -21.79 0.43
CA GLU A 562 -3.52 -22.75 1.41
C GLU A 562 -1.99 -22.66 1.55
N ARG A 563 -1.28 -22.64 0.42
CA ARG A 563 0.17 -22.55 0.42
C ARG A 563 0.66 -21.21 0.93
N LEU A 564 -0.02 -20.13 0.53
CA LEU A 564 0.29 -18.78 0.96
C LEU A 564 0.11 -18.60 2.47
N SER A 565 -0.94 -19.21 3.04
CA SER A 565 -1.23 -19.09 4.48
C SER A 565 -0.09 -19.59 5.37
N ALA A 566 0.73 -20.52 4.88
CA ALA A 566 1.88 -21.05 5.63
C ALA A 566 2.97 -19.98 5.88
N TYR A 567 2.98 -18.91 5.06
CA TYR A 567 3.93 -17.79 5.22
C TYR A 567 3.43 -16.70 6.17
N THR A 568 2.24 -16.84 6.75
CA THR A 568 1.72 -15.86 7.72
C THR A 568 2.66 -15.75 8.92
N LEU A 569 3.17 -14.54 9.17
CA LEU A 569 4.10 -14.21 10.25
C LEU A 569 5.43 -14.99 10.23
N ILE A 570 5.79 -15.61 9.11
CA ILE A 570 6.94 -16.52 9.02
C ILE A 570 8.26 -15.89 9.49
N ASN A 571 8.44 -14.59 9.26
CA ASN A 571 9.65 -13.85 9.64
C ASN A 571 9.61 -13.34 11.09
N THR A 572 8.42 -13.22 11.70
CA THR A 572 8.22 -12.69 13.05
C THR A 572 7.97 -13.82 14.05
N ASP A 573 7.22 -14.82 13.64
CA ASP A 573 6.80 -15.96 14.47
C ASP A 573 6.59 -17.20 13.58
N PRO A 574 7.66 -17.93 13.25
CA PRO A 574 7.60 -19.10 12.37
C PRO A 574 6.62 -20.20 12.81
N GLU A 575 6.34 -20.28 14.10
CA GLU A 575 5.43 -21.27 14.68
C GLU A 575 3.94 -20.86 14.59
N TYR A 576 3.64 -19.60 14.22
CA TYR A 576 2.27 -19.10 14.19
C TYR A 576 1.34 -19.94 13.32
N SER A 577 1.74 -20.25 12.09
CA SER A 577 0.89 -21.00 11.15
C SER A 577 0.60 -22.42 11.66
N ILE A 578 1.55 -23.04 12.35
CA ILE A 578 1.38 -24.36 12.94
C ILE A 578 0.39 -24.30 14.11
N ARG A 579 0.54 -23.30 15.00
CA ARG A 579 -0.39 -23.11 16.14
C ARG A 579 -1.80 -22.81 15.65
N ALA A 580 -1.96 -21.90 14.69
CA ALA A 580 -3.26 -21.53 14.14
C ALA A 580 -3.96 -22.72 13.47
N LYS A 581 -3.24 -23.53 12.69
CA LYS A 581 -3.77 -24.77 12.09
C LYS A 581 -4.24 -25.77 13.14
N LYS A 582 -3.49 -25.96 14.23
CA LYS A 582 -3.91 -26.83 15.34
C LYS A 582 -5.24 -26.38 15.97
N ILE A 583 -5.46 -25.07 16.06
CA ILE A 583 -6.71 -24.49 16.56
C ILE A 583 -7.83 -24.70 15.54
N ARG A 584 -7.59 -24.45 14.25
CA ARG A 584 -8.55 -24.67 13.16
C ARG A 584 -9.03 -26.11 13.10
N ASP A 585 -8.08 -27.05 13.17
CA ASP A 585 -8.32 -28.49 13.04
C ASP A 585 -8.68 -29.14 14.38
N PHE A 586 -9.03 -28.34 15.39
CA PHE A 586 -9.39 -28.83 16.71
C PHE A 586 -10.67 -29.66 16.68
N SER A 587 -10.58 -30.86 17.32
CA SER A 587 -11.76 -31.65 17.72
C SER A 587 -11.59 -32.17 19.12
N GLU A 588 -12.68 -32.26 19.87
CA GLU A 588 -12.69 -32.79 21.24
C GLU A 588 -12.20 -34.23 21.30
N ASP A 589 -12.53 -35.03 20.29
CA ASP A 589 -12.14 -36.44 20.21
C ASP A 589 -10.65 -36.62 19.98
N SER A 590 -10.03 -35.70 19.20
CA SER A 590 -8.58 -35.76 18.92
C SER A 590 -7.72 -35.16 20.04
N GLN A 591 -8.29 -34.31 20.90
CA GLN A 591 -7.58 -33.58 21.97
C GLN A 591 -8.38 -33.54 23.28
N PRO A 592 -8.75 -34.72 23.86
CA PRO A 592 -9.70 -34.78 24.97
C PRO A 592 -9.21 -34.09 26.26
N ASP A 593 -7.90 -34.05 26.47
CA ASP A 593 -7.25 -33.50 27.68
C ASP A 593 -6.61 -32.12 27.44
N SER A 594 -6.88 -31.50 26.31
CA SER A 594 -6.33 -30.15 26.04
C SER A 594 -7.01 -29.06 26.87
N VAL A 595 -6.28 -27.97 27.14
CA VAL A 595 -6.81 -26.80 27.85
C VAL A 595 -8.03 -26.25 27.10
N LEU A 596 -8.02 -26.27 25.75
CA LEU A 596 -9.10 -25.86 24.91
C LEU A 596 -10.37 -26.69 25.09
N THR A 597 -10.23 -28.03 25.20
CA THR A 597 -11.35 -28.95 25.51
C THR A 597 -11.89 -28.66 26.92
N GLY A 598 -11.01 -28.43 27.89
CA GLY A 598 -11.40 -28.08 29.26
C GLY A 598 -12.19 -26.76 29.31
N ALA A 599 -11.70 -25.72 28.63
CA ALA A 599 -12.38 -24.43 28.55
C ALA A 599 -13.72 -24.54 27.82
N LEU A 600 -13.80 -25.29 26.73
CA LEU A 600 -15.04 -25.48 25.98
C LEU A 600 -16.11 -26.15 26.84
N ARG A 601 -15.77 -27.22 27.56
CA ARG A 601 -16.68 -27.91 28.54
C ARG A 601 -17.08 -26.96 29.65
N SER A 602 -16.13 -26.19 30.19
CA SER A 602 -16.41 -25.15 31.20
C SER A 602 -17.34 -24.08 30.69
N ALA A 603 -17.14 -23.59 29.47
CA ALA A 603 -18.00 -22.58 28.82
C ALA A 603 -19.45 -23.08 28.67
N ILE A 604 -19.63 -24.32 28.16
CA ILE A 604 -20.94 -24.97 28.02
C ILE A 604 -21.65 -25.01 29.38
N LYS A 605 -20.94 -25.45 30.44
CA LYS A 605 -21.51 -25.61 31.77
C LYS A 605 -21.80 -24.24 32.44
N THR A 606 -20.84 -23.32 32.42
CA THR A 606 -20.93 -22.04 33.15
C THR A 606 -21.95 -21.09 32.55
N PHE A 607 -21.99 -21.01 31.19
CA PHE A 607 -22.86 -20.10 30.47
C PHE A 607 -24.10 -20.76 29.87
N SER A 608 -24.34 -22.04 30.16
CA SER A 608 -25.48 -22.85 29.67
C SER A 608 -25.59 -22.82 28.12
N LEU A 609 -24.45 -22.97 27.43
CA LEU A 609 -24.38 -22.90 25.97
C LEU A 609 -24.56 -24.28 25.34
N GLN A 610 -24.96 -24.31 24.06
CA GLN A 610 -25.02 -25.54 23.27
C GLN A 610 -23.74 -25.70 22.44
N ARG A 611 -23.13 -26.91 22.47
CA ARG A 611 -21.90 -27.17 21.72
C ARG A 611 -21.99 -26.84 20.23
N ALA A 612 -23.12 -27.16 19.61
CA ALA A 612 -23.37 -26.92 18.18
C ALA A 612 -23.41 -25.43 17.81
N GLU A 613 -23.61 -24.53 18.77
CA GLU A 613 -23.67 -23.08 18.55
C GLU A 613 -22.31 -22.39 18.80
N ILE A 614 -21.28 -23.13 19.22
CA ILE A 614 -19.94 -22.60 19.51
C ILE A 614 -18.98 -22.95 18.37
N HIS A 615 -18.42 -21.91 17.74
CA HIS A 615 -17.29 -22.07 16.82
C HIS A 615 -15.97 -21.81 17.58
N VAL A 616 -15.00 -22.69 17.36
CA VAL A 616 -13.64 -22.54 17.88
C VAL A 616 -12.76 -21.96 16.79
N GLY A 617 -12.01 -20.91 17.12
CA GLY A 617 -11.12 -20.26 16.17
C GLY A 617 -9.94 -19.59 16.85
N SER A 618 -9.07 -18.96 16.06
CA SER A 618 -7.90 -18.26 16.57
C SER A 618 -8.07 -16.73 16.53
N VAL A 619 -7.30 -16.05 17.40
CA VAL A 619 -7.20 -14.60 17.44
C VAL A 619 -5.74 -14.17 17.56
N ILE A 620 -5.34 -13.16 16.79
CA ILE A 620 -4.07 -12.43 16.93
C ILE A 620 -4.30 -11.25 17.86
N VAL A 621 -3.37 -11.01 18.78
CA VAL A 621 -3.36 -9.84 19.68
C VAL A 621 -2.18 -8.96 19.32
N GLY A 622 -2.39 -7.63 19.26
CA GLY A 622 -1.33 -6.66 18.98
C GLY A 622 -1.65 -5.28 19.55
N ASP A 623 -0.70 -4.36 19.41
CA ASP A 623 -0.94 -2.96 19.80
C ASP A 623 -1.49 -2.18 18.60
N SER A 624 -0.74 -2.04 17.54
CA SER A 624 -1.14 -1.33 16.32
C SER A 624 -0.99 -2.27 15.12
N ILE A 625 -2.10 -2.68 14.49
CA ILE A 625 -2.08 -3.75 13.47
C ILE A 625 -2.46 -3.18 12.09
N GLY A 626 -1.72 -3.61 11.04
CA GLY A 626 -2.10 -3.44 9.65
C GLY A 626 -1.56 -2.18 8.98
N ASP A 627 -0.35 -1.74 9.37
CA ASP A 627 0.35 -0.66 8.67
C ASP A 627 0.91 -1.14 7.32
N GLY A 628 1.03 -0.21 6.37
CA GLY A 628 1.69 -0.43 5.08
C GLY A 628 0.77 -0.77 3.92
N SER A 629 1.04 -1.87 3.22
CA SER A 629 0.41 -2.25 1.94
C SER A 629 -1.10 -2.53 2.05
N ALA A 630 -1.84 -2.30 0.94
CA ALA A 630 -3.25 -2.70 0.80
C ALA A 630 -3.48 -4.23 0.75
N ARG A 631 -2.51 -5.01 1.19
CA ARG A 631 -2.42 -6.46 1.02
C ARG A 631 -3.55 -7.21 1.73
N GLU A 632 -4.56 -7.56 0.99
CA GLU A 632 -5.69 -8.38 1.44
C GLU A 632 -5.25 -9.74 1.99
N GLN A 633 -4.23 -10.34 1.37
CA GLN A 633 -3.73 -11.65 1.73
C GLN A 633 -3.20 -11.72 3.18
N ALA A 634 -2.84 -10.60 3.79
CA ALA A 634 -2.50 -10.53 5.21
C ALA A 634 -3.68 -10.94 6.12
N THR A 635 -4.92 -10.76 5.64
CA THR A 635 -6.14 -11.15 6.36
C THR A 635 -6.71 -12.47 5.88
N SER A 636 -6.76 -12.70 4.55
CA SER A 636 -7.27 -13.96 4.00
C SER A 636 -6.44 -15.17 4.45
N SER A 637 -5.12 -15.04 4.56
CA SER A 637 -4.24 -16.09 5.08
C SER A 637 -4.55 -16.45 6.53
N GLN A 638 -4.85 -15.46 7.39
CA GLN A 638 -5.31 -15.70 8.75
C GLN A 638 -6.65 -16.45 8.74
N ARG A 639 -7.58 -16.07 7.83
CA ARG A 639 -8.87 -16.76 7.72
C ARG A 639 -8.71 -18.21 7.30
N ILE A 640 -7.84 -18.51 6.34
CA ILE A 640 -7.48 -19.89 5.93
C ILE A 640 -6.96 -20.69 7.11
N LEU A 641 -6.16 -20.07 7.97
CA LEU A 641 -5.60 -20.70 9.18
C LEU A 641 -6.59 -20.79 10.36
N GLY A 642 -7.88 -20.46 10.14
CA GLY A 642 -8.90 -20.53 11.19
C GLY A 642 -9.01 -19.27 12.05
N GLY A 643 -8.45 -18.15 11.61
CA GLY A 643 -8.62 -16.85 12.24
C GLY A 643 -10.07 -16.39 12.23
N CYS A 644 -10.57 -15.90 13.37
CA CYS A 644 -11.91 -15.35 13.53
C CYS A 644 -11.92 -13.90 13.99
N ALA A 645 -10.82 -13.41 14.55
CA ALA A 645 -10.69 -12.03 15.02
C ALA A 645 -9.24 -11.57 15.03
N ASN A 646 -9.04 -10.24 14.98
CA ASN A 646 -7.85 -9.59 15.49
C ASN A 646 -8.26 -8.74 16.70
N LEU A 647 -7.38 -8.62 17.69
CA LEU A 647 -7.59 -7.85 18.92
C LEU A 647 -6.44 -6.86 19.07
N ALA A 648 -6.71 -5.58 18.84
CA ALA A 648 -5.70 -4.51 18.80
C ALA A 648 -5.99 -3.41 19.82
N LEU A 649 -5.02 -2.53 20.12
CA LEU A 649 -5.30 -1.22 20.70
C LEU A 649 -5.82 -0.27 19.62
N GLU A 650 -5.23 -0.37 18.41
CA GLU A 650 -5.70 0.36 17.23
C GLU A 650 -5.42 -0.40 15.93
N TYR A 651 -6.14 -0.06 14.88
CA TYR A 651 -5.84 -0.46 13.50
C TYR A 651 -5.15 0.68 12.76
N CYS A 652 -3.99 0.43 12.17
CA CYS A 652 -3.19 1.46 11.50
C CYS A 652 -3.94 2.11 10.34
N THR A 653 -4.70 1.33 9.57
CA THR A 653 -5.41 1.81 8.38
C THR A 653 -6.84 1.30 8.32
N SER A 654 -7.73 2.10 7.73
CA SER A 654 -9.11 1.69 7.40
C SER A 654 -9.12 0.49 6.44
N ARG A 655 -8.16 0.42 5.51
CA ARG A 655 -8.00 -0.69 4.55
C ARG A 655 -7.83 -2.04 5.22
N TYR A 656 -6.97 -2.12 6.24
CA TYR A 656 -6.76 -3.39 6.95
C TYR A 656 -8.02 -3.81 7.71
N ARG A 657 -8.74 -2.86 8.33
CA ARG A 657 -10.03 -3.13 8.97
C ARG A 657 -11.07 -3.65 7.97
N SER A 658 -11.19 -3.02 6.80
CA SER A 658 -12.10 -3.48 5.74
C SER A 658 -11.74 -4.88 5.24
N ASN A 659 -10.45 -5.18 5.09
CA ASN A 659 -10.00 -6.51 4.72
C ASN A 659 -10.35 -7.57 5.77
N LEU A 660 -10.24 -7.27 7.07
CA LEU A 660 -10.70 -8.19 8.13
C LEU A 660 -12.18 -8.51 7.94
N ILE A 661 -13.02 -7.49 7.79
CA ILE A 661 -14.48 -7.64 7.62
C ILE A 661 -14.82 -8.46 6.39
N ASN A 662 -14.20 -8.14 5.24
CA ASN A 662 -14.45 -8.85 3.99
C ASN A 662 -14.08 -10.35 4.06
N TRP A 663 -13.14 -10.71 4.92
CA TRP A 663 -12.78 -12.11 5.19
C TRP A 663 -13.45 -12.71 6.43
N GLY A 664 -14.39 -11.98 7.06
CA GLY A 664 -15.17 -12.48 8.19
C GLY A 664 -14.41 -12.56 9.51
N LEU A 665 -13.32 -11.76 9.64
CA LEU A 665 -12.59 -11.62 10.91
C LEU A 665 -13.11 -10.38 11.66
N LEU A 666 -13.37 -10.54 12.95
CA LEU A 666 -13.83 -9.44 13.81
C LEU A 666 -12.69 -8.45 14.10
N PRO A 667 -12.85 -7.15 13.77
CA PRO A 667 -11.86 -6.13 14.10
C PRO A 667 -12.09 -5.58 15.51
N LEU A 668 -11.71 -6.35 16.53
CA LEU A 668 -11.93 -6.01 17.93
C LEU A 668 -10.83 -5.11 18.48
N LEU A 669 -11.19 -4.23 19.42
CA LEU A 669 -10.28 -3.37 20.16
C LEU A 669 -10.28 -3.77 21.63
N ARG A 670 -9.08 -3.85 22.23
CA ARG A 670 -8.87 -4.09 23.66
C ARG A 670 -8.65 -2.77 24.41
N SER A 671 -9.02 -2.74 25.68
CA SER A 671 -8.70 -1.61 26.55
C SER A 671 -7.20 -1.64 26.92
N PRO A 672 -6.54 -0.48 27.07
CA PRO A 672 -5.20 -0.42 27.64
C PRO A 672 -5.18 -1.08 29.03
N GLY A 673 -4.14 -1.88 29.30
CA GLY A 673 -4.01 -2.61 30.57
C GLY A 673 -4.58 -4.03 30.58
N ASN A 674 -5.38 -4.42 29.58
CA ASN A 674 -5.76 -5.81 29.38
C ASN A 674 -4.60 -6.56 28.70
N GLU A 675 -3.90 -7.38 29.46
CA GLU A 675 -2.79 -8.19 28.94
C GLU A 675 -3.28 -9.59 28.56
N TYR A 676 -2.83 -10.04 27.38
CA TYR A 676 -3.08 -11.37 26.86
C TYR A 676 -1.76 -12.08 26.59
N ILE A 677 -1.76 -13.40 26.70
CA ILE A 677 -0.62 -14.24 26.35
C ILE A 677 -1.03 -15.30 25.32
N THR A 678 -0.07 -15.78 24.55
CA THR A 678 -0.30 -16.89 23.61
C THR A 678 -0.83 -18.12 24.36
N GLY A 679 -1.93 -18.66 23.87
CA GLY A 679 -2.64 -19.79 24.51
C GLY A 679 -3.86 -19.39 25.35
N ASP A 680 -4.03 -18.12 25.70
CA ASP A 680 -5.25 -17.64 26.37
C ASP A 680 -6.50 -17.97 25.56
N LEU A 681 -7.63 -18.15 26.26
CA LEU A 681 -8.91 -18.50 25.66
C LEU A 681 -9.93 -17.44 25.97
N LEU A 682 -10.60 -16.90 24.94
CA LEU A 682 -11.65 -15.89 25.05
C LEU A 682 -12.97 -16.45 24.52
N LEU A 683 -13.99 -16.46 25.36
CA LEU A 683 -15.37 -16.75 24.96
C LEU A 683 -16.08 -15.43 24.65
N LEU A 684 -16.69 -15.33 23.47
CA LEU A 684 -17.58 -14.26 23.05
C LEU A 684 -19.00 -14.83 22.91
N PRO A 685 -19.81 -14.80 23.99
CA PRO A 685 -21.17 -15.31 23.94
C PRO A 685 -22.07 -14.37 23.11
N ASP A 686 -23.04 -14.96 22.41
CA ASP A 686 -24.05 -14.25 21.59
C ASP A 686 -23.46 -13.22 20.60
N ILE A 687 -22.21 -13.39 20.17
CA ILE A 687 -21.51 -12.45 19.28
C ILE A 687 -22.29 -12.21 17.97
N ARG A 688 -22.92 -13.25 17.44
CA ARG A 688 -23.77 -13.13 16.25
C ARG A 688 -24.91 -12.14 16.45
N LEU A 689 -25.51 -12.11 17.64
CA LEU A 689 -26.58 -11.18 17.99
C LEU A 689 -26.02 -9.76 18.18
N CYS A 690 -24.88 -9.62 18.85
CA CYS A 690 -24.20 -8.34 19.04
C CYS A 690 -23.89 -7.67 17.70
N ILE A 691 -23.34 -8.44 16.72
CA ILE A 691 -23.07 -7.93 15.37
C ILE A 691 -24.36 -7.50 14.67
N ARG A 692 -25.40 -8.33 14.72
CA ARG A 692 -26.70 -8.00 14.11
C ARG A 692 -27.29 -6.71 14.67
N ASN A 693 -27.19 -6.51 15.97
CA ASN A 693 -27.72 -5.31 16.65
C ASN A 693 -26.80 -4.09 16.48
N GLY A 694 -25.58 -4.23 15.96
CA GLY A 694 -24.61 -3.15 15.85
C GLY A 694 -24.03 -2.70 17.19
N GLU A 695 -23.92 -3.62 18.15
CA GLU A 695 -23.34 -3.35 19.46
C GLU A 695 -21.85 -3.04 19.33
N GLN A 696 -21.39 -1.98 19.99
CA GLN A 696 -19.99 -1.56 19.98
C GLN A 696 -19.19 -2.12 21.15
N ASN A 697 -19.85 -2.44 22.25
CA ASN A 697 -19.25 -3.02 23.46
C ASN A 697 -19.59 -4.51 23.49
N ILE A 698 -18.57 -5.33 23.32
CA ILE A 698 -18.71 -6.78 23.24
C ILE A 698 -18.23 -7.39 24.54
N ARG A 699 -19.12 -8.11 25.24
CA ARG A 699 -18.73 -8.89 26.43
C ARG A 699 -17.90 -10.09 26.00
N ALA A 700 -16.75 -10.24 26.59
CA ALA A 700 -15.86 -11.38 26.41
C ALA A 700 -15.48 -11.96 27.78
N PHE A 701 -15.17 -13.25 27.84
CA PHE A 701 -14.74 -13.90 29.06
C PHE A 701 -13.39 -14.60 28.80
N LEU A 702 -12.38 -14.17 29.54
CA LEU A 702 -11.04 -14.75 29.50
C LEU A 702 -10.96 -15.95 30.43
N TYR A 703 -10.51 -17.10 29.94
CA TYR A 703 -10.32 -18.32 30.71
C TYR A 703 -8.85 -18.50 31.09
N ARG A 704 -8.59 -18.43 32.38
CA ARG A 704 -7.26 -18.69 32.98
C ARG A 704 -7.39 -19.51 34.23
N SER A 705 -6.53 -20.51 34.41
CA SER A 705 -6.45 -21.33 35.63
C SER A 705 -7.80 -21.89 36.10
N GLY A 706 -8.68 -22.25 35.16
CA GLY A 706 -9.99 -22.82 35.45
C GLY A 706 -11.13 -21.81 35.72
N ASN A 707 -10.85 -20.52 35.69
CA ASN A 707 -11.80 -19.46 35.99
C ASN A 707 -12.06 -18.57 34.78
N TRP A 708 -13.26 -17.95 34.72
CA TRP A 708 -13.66 -16.99 33.72
C TRP A 708 -13.60 -15.57 34.31
N GLU A 709 -12.90 -14.66 33.63
CA GLU A 709 -12.81 -13.23 33.95
C GLU A 709 -13.51 -12.42 32.86
N GLU A 710 -14.38 -11.49 33.23
CA GLU A 710 -15.13 -10.67 32.27
C GLU A 710 -14.27 -9.51 31.76
N HIS A 711 -14.22 -9.38 30.44
CA HIS A 711 -13.58 -8.29 29.71
C HIS A 711 -14.60 -7.59 28.80
N ILE A 712 -14.48 -6.29 28.63
CA ILE A 712 -15.22 -5.56 27.62
C ILE A 712 -14.28 -5.23 26.47
N LEU A 713 -14.61 -5.76 25.31
CA LEU A 713 -13.94 -5.42 24.04
C LEU A 713 -14.77 -4.38 23.30
N HIS A 714 -14.11 -3.61 22.46
CA HIS A 714 -14.79 -2.58 21.68
C HIS A 714 -14.69 -2.89 20.18
N MET A 715 -15.66 -2.42 19.43
CA MET A 715 -15.66 -2.47 17.98
C MET A 715 -16.16 -1.15 17.42
N ALA A 716 -15.42 -0.57 16.49
CA ALA A 716 -15.88 0.64 15.80
C ALA A 716 -17.22 0.37 15.10
N PRO A 717 -18.10 1.39 14.94
CA PRO A 717 -19.38 1.23 14.27
C PRO A 717 -19.22 0.52 12.93
N LEU A 718 -20.10 -0.46 12.69
CA LEU A 718 -20.18 -1.22 11.44
C LEU A 718 -21.32 -0.68 10.59
N LEU A 719 -21.07 -0.56 9.28
CA LEU A 719 -22.13 -0.36 8.30
C LEU A 719 -23.06 -1.58 8.27
N GLU A 720 -24.27 -1.43 7.78
CA GLU A 720 -25.22 -2.55 7.63
C GLU A 720 -24.63 -3.66 6.76
N GLU A 721 -24.04 -3.30 5.62
CA GLU A 721 -23.35 -4.24 4.72
C GLU A 721 -22.19 -4.96 5.43
N GLU A 722 -21.37 -4.25 6.21
CA GLU A 722 -20.25 -4.85 6.96
C GLU A 722 -20.75 -5.89 7.99
N ARG A 723 -21.90 -5.63 8.64
CA ARG A 723 -22.53 -6.59 9.57
C ARG A 723 -22.97 -7.85 8.82
N GLU A 724 -23.66 -7.68 7.69
CA GLU A 724 -24.14 -8.80 6.89
C GLU A 724 -23.00 -9.66 6.34
N ILE A 725 -21.89 -9.05 5.90
CA ILE A 725 -20.68 -9.77 5.48
C ILE A 725 -20.12 -10.61 6.62
N LEU A 726 -19.98 -10.04 7.82
CA LEU A 726 -19.49 -10.77 9.00
C LEU A 726 -20.43 -11.92 9.39
N LEU A 727 -21.76 -11.70 9.36
CA LEU A 727 -22.75 -12.72 9.66
C LEU A 727 -22.77 -13.87 8.64
N ALA A 728 -22.53 -13.56 7.36
CA ALA A 728 -22.39 -14.55 6.29
C ALA A 728 -21.08 -15.33 6.38
N GLY A 729 -20.09 -14.83 7.13
CA GLY A 729 -18.78 -15.46 7.32
C GLY A 729 -17.67 -14.94 6.41
N CYS A 730 -18.01 -14.32 5.28
CA CYS A 730 -17.11 -13.56 4.39
C CYS A 730 -17.91 -12.91 3.25
N LEU A 731 -17.24 -12.02 2.51
CA LEU A 731 -17.81 -11.33 1.35
C LEU A 731 -18.30 -12.30 0.24
N ILE A 732 -17.57 -13.39 0.00
CA ILE A 732 -17.96 -14.41 -1.02
C ILE A 732 -19.32 -15.02 -0.66
N ASN A 733 -19.50 -15.40 0.59
CA ASN A 733 -20.76 -15.97 1.06
C ASN A 733 -21.90 -14.95 1.01
N TYR A 734 -21.61 -13.71 1.46
CA TYR A 734 -22.58 -12.61 1.38
C TYR A 734 -23.10 -12.40 -0.04
N ASN A 735 -22.25 -12.41 -1.04
CA ASN A 735 -22.63 -12.22 -2.43
C ASN A 735 -23.40 -13.40 -3.02
N ARG A 736 -23.26 -14.61 -2.46
CA ARG A 736 -24.03 -15.81 -2.86
C ARG A 736 -25.45 -15.84 -2.28
N LEU A 737 -25.73 -15.04 -1.25
CA LEU A 737 -27.09 -14.98 -0.69
C LEU A 737 -28.04 -14.35 -1.72
N PRO A 738 -29.28 -14.88 -1.85
CA PRO A 738 -30.28 -14.25 -2.69
C PRO A 738 -30.51 -12.82 -2.19
N ARG A 739 -30.22 -11.84 -3.02
CA ARG A 739 -30.57 -10.46 -2.70
C ARG A 739 -32.09 -10.34 -2.77
N HIS A 740 -32.71 -9.92 -1.70
CA HIS A 740 -34.07 -9.41 -1.79
C HIS A 740 -33.99 -8.22 -2.76
N SER A 741 -34.56 -8.40 -3.97
CA SER A 741 -34.74 -7.31 -4.93
C SER A 741 -35.39 -6.17 -4.17
N GLU A 742 -34.71 -5.04 -4.07
CA GLU A 742 -35.33 -3.79 -3.68
C GLU A 742 -36.47 -3.52 -4.67
N VAL A 743 -37.70 -3.60 -4.18
CA VAL A 743 -38.93 -3.18 -4.85
C VAL A 743 -38.99 -1.66 -4.77
#